data_76222f1b31277ec8a14ea393654085c8
#
_entry.id   76222f1b31277ec8a14ea393654085c8
#
_cell.length_a   1.000
_cell.length_b   1.000
_cell.length_c   1.000
_cell.angle_alpha   90.00
_cell.angle_beta   90.00
_cell.angle_gamma   90.00
#
_symmetry.space_group_name_H-M   'P 1'
#
loop_
_entity.id
_entity.type
_entity.pdbx_description
1 polymer ?
#
loop_
_entity_poly.entity_id
_entity_poly.type
_entity_poly.pdbx_seq_one_letter_code
_entity_poly.pdbx_strand_id
1 'polypeptide(L)'
;MTQALQVDAPAFPTGEDVWIPSVCRVCSNCCGIAVHRKDGVVVKIAGLAGSPHNDGKLCAKGQAAIMSLYDPARPQRPLIRTNPQRGVGVDPQWREASWEEALERVSGRLATVMAEDPRKLVILRGVGEPDWVGTCVDSFAKSFGTPNFAGGPFFATHVDACYLINGTMHVEIDVPRCRYLLLFGAQRGGAVNHDAMRAAKDIAEARSRGMKLVVIDPICSPMASKADEWVPIRPGTDGALALSMIHVLVNELGVYDRRFLQSQTNAAYLVRADGHYARDMETGKPLVWDEIAGRPRPFDESEAPALEGEFSAEGGSCEPAFARLKKHLQNFAPGYAAKITTVPPEKIRHLAREFGAAANIGGTVMMEGKSLPFRPVCSFCDSRGLSSHQFGMWAAMSVHMLSLIVGALDVPGGCLSTNILGPGEKLRVGESADGLVVGPGDVRSYPARQPSRPETVNLRELLPTGRAMGTIMIGLSIVRRPDLLDYKPEVLVLNNFNMMMSGVEPALLAQAVGKFGLVVFLGDKLTETAELADIVLPLRQHAQRLDFPMNSMRGWINGDHWYYTLRQPVVELETEAKHPVEIYMELAKRVGKLAPFMERFNAGLSLKGPLRLDVERTHSIEEILDRHIKSTLGGECGLEQLRETGFVSFPRTLAEKYPRALKKLPRAHLYFEFLLDTGAEFDKTAAELKLALDGRSFRALPVWHACAAQERAPAEFDLIAVNYKLPFHSYNMTQDNPWLAEIAERHPFAYHVMINTRTAAAKGIADGDLILLETPHGASAQGIAKVSQCIHPEAAGIASAFGHWAKARATARGRGIHFNSLVPYDLSQIDPMAGLMDACVKVKVSKLPSRGRHEAVGSALGGSALAEIPDRERRS
;
A
#
# COMPACT_ATOMS: atom_id res chain seq x y z
N MET A 1 25.06 -27.37 36.07
CA MET A 1 23.85 -27.95 36.63
C MET A 1 22.72 -26.98 36.31
N THR A 2 22.04 -27.24 35.24
CA THR A 2 20.88 -26.46 34.76
C THR A 2 19.64 -27.01 35.49
N GLN A 3 19.09 -26.26 36.43
CA GLN A 3 17.76 -26.52 36.93
C GLN A 3 16.76 -26.25 35.81
N ALA A 4 16.10 -27.31 35.31
CA ALA A 4 14.96 -27.19 34.44
C ALA A 4 13.83 -26.56 35.28
N LEU A 5 13.33 -25.41 34.84
CA LEU A 5 12.07 -24.85 35.33
C LEU A 5 10.97 -25.86 34.97
N GLN A 6 10.44 -26.54 35.95
CA GLN A 6 9.15 -27.23 35.85
C GLN A 6 8.09 -26.14 35.74
N VAL A 7 7.63 -25.88 34.52
CA VAL A 7 6.39 -25.16 34.29
C VAL A 7 5.28 -26.20 34.42
N ASP A 8 4.45 -26.07 35.42
CA ASP A 8 3.22 -26.86 35.51
C ASP A 8 2.37 -26.52 34.28
N ALA A 9 2.27 -27.49 33.37
CA ALA A 9 1.44 -27.32 32.18
C ALA A 9 -0.02 -27.21 32.66
N PRO A 10 -0.78 -26.20 32.13
CA PRO A 10 -2.21 -26.12 32.45
C PRO A 10 -2.88 -27.45 32.08
N ALA A 11 -3.76 -27.93 32.94
CA ALA A 11 -4.51 -29.16 32.69
C ALA A 11 -5.50 -28.93 31.56
N PHE A 12 -5.10 -29.26 30.35
CA PHE A 12 -6.00 -29.28 29.19
C PHE A 12 -6.93 -30.49 29.24
N PRO A 13 -8.21 -30.38 28.77
CA PRO A 13 -9.09 -31.51 28.69
C PRO A 13 -8.45 -32.61 27.82
N THR A 14 -8.13 -33.73 28.40
CA THR A 14 -7.58 -34.89 27.70
C THR A 14 -8.62 -35.46 26.77
N GLY A 15 -8.25 -35.61 25.47
CA GLY A 15 -9.15 -36.15 24.43
C GLY A 15 -9.80 -35.13 23.53
N GLU A 16 -9.44 -33.80 23.61
CA GLU A 16 -9.88 -32.81 22.63
C GLU A 16 -9.17 -33.01 21.27
N ASP A 17 -9.94 -33.13 20.19
CA ASP A 17 -9.42 -33.13 18.82
C ASP A 17 -10.41 -32.38 17.92
N VAL A 18 -10.14 -31.05 17.69
CA VAL A 18 -11.10 -30.15 17.02
C VAL A 18 -10.44 -29.34 15.91
N TRP A 19 -11.26 -29.05 14.88
CA TRP A 19 -10.90 -28.11 13.82
C TRP A 19 -11.72 -26.84 13.96
N ILE A 20 -11.05 -25.71 14.11
CA ILE A 20 -11.66 -24.40 14.35
C ILE A 20 -11.47 -23.52 13.11
N PRO A 21 -12.56 -23.06 12.46
CA PRO A 21 -12.46 -22.12 11.35
C PRO A 21 -12.03 -20.75 11.87
N SER A 22 -11.13 -20.07 11.16
CA SER A 22 -10.64 -18.74 11.51
C SER A 22 -10.01 -18.06 10.29
N VAL A 23 -9.27 -16.96 10.49
CA VAL A 23 -8.62 -16.21 9.42
C VAL A 23 -7.13 -16.02 9.69
N CYS A 24 -6.31 -16.36 8.71
CA CYS A 24 -4.88 -16.09 8.70
C CYS A 24 -4.61 -14.58 8.60
N ARG A 25 -3.75 -14.05 9.46
CA ARG A 25 -3.35 -12.64 9.46
C ARG A 25 -1.84 -12.44 9.33
N VAL A 26 -1.12 -13.40 8.81
CA VAL A 26 0.33 -13.28 8.55
C VAL A 26 0.62 -12.25 7.42
N CYS A 27 -0.38 -11.95 6.62
CA CYS A 27 -0.36 -10.86 5.62
C CYS A 27 -1.77 -10.28 5.45
N SER A 28 -1.94 -9.29 4.59
CA SER A 28 -3.23 -8.63 4.34
C SER A 28 -4.24 -9.47 3.56
N ASN A 29 -3.90 -10.66 3.11
CA ASN A 29 -4.81 -11.50 2.30
C ASN A 29 -5.98 -12.08 3.08
N CYS A 30 -5.86 -12.25 4.38
CA CYS A 30 -6.94 -12.75 5.24
C CYS A 30 -7.56 -14.09 4.73
N CYS A 31 -6.70 -15.05 4.37
CA CYS A 31 -7.14 -16.37 3.92
C CYS A 31 -7.94 -17.09 5.01
N GLY A 32 -9.05 -17.73 4.64
CA GLY A 32 -9.78 -18.62 5.54
C GLY A 32 -8.90 -19.81 5.92
N ILE A 33 -8.80 -20.11 7.21
CA ILE A 33 -8.03 -21.22 7.75
C ILE A 33 -8.89 -22.14 8.63
N ALA A 34 -8.54 -23.42 8.64
CA ALA A 34 -8.98 -24.38 9.61
C ALA A 34 -7.79 -24.71 10.52
N VAL A 35 -7.94 -24.48 11.80
CA VAL A 35 -6.90 -24.71 12.83
C VAL A 35 -7.20 -25.97 13.59
N HIS A 36 -6.28 -26.90 13.57
CA HIS A 36 -6.36 -28.16 14.28
C HIS A 36 -5.78 -28.00 15.69
N ARG A 37 -6.60 -28.19 16.68
CA ARG A 37 -6.22 -28.14 18.11
C ARG A 37 -6.44 -29.48 18.74
N LYS A 38 -5.42 -29.99 19.41
CA LYS A 38 -5.44 -31.20 20.21
C LYS A 38 -5.05 -30.87 21.64
N ASP A 39 -5.88 -31.29 22.59
CA ASP A 39 -5.63 -31.10 24.02
C ASP A 39 -5.18 -29.66 24.35
N GLY A 40 -5.89 -28.66 23.77
CA GLY A 40 -5.59 -27.26 23.94
C GLY A 40 -4.40 -26.71 23.12
N VAL A 41 -3.67 -27.56 22.38
CA VAL A 41 -2.48 -27.17 21.61
C VAL A 41 -2.78 -27.10 20.12
N VAL A 42 -2.44 -26.01 19.47
CA VAL A 42 -2.53 -25.90 18.00
C VAL A 42 -1.41 -26.73 17.37
N VAL A 43 -1.79 -27.76 16.63
CA VAL A 43 -0.86 -28.71 15.99
C VAL A 43 -0.76 -28.55 14.48
N LYS A 44 -1.77 -27.94 13.84
CA LYS A 44 -1.78 -27.73 12.38
C LYS A 44 -2.65 -26.53 11.98
N ILE A 45 -2.24 -25.84 10.94
CA ILE A 45 -3.05 -24.82 10.26
C ILE A 45 -3.16 -25.20 8.78
N ALA A 46 -4.39 -25.35 8.29
CA ALA A 46 -4.72 -25.64 6.90
C ALA A 46 -5.58 -24.54 6.29
N GLY A 47 -5.74 -24.52 4.98
CA GLY A 47 -6.73 -23.66 4.33
C GLY A 47 -8.14 -24.15 4.60
N LEU A 48 -9.08 -23.22 4.82
CA LEU A 48 -10.49 -23.52 5.05
C LEU A 48 -11.15 -23.92 3.72
N ALA A 49 -11.64 -25.15 3.64
CA ALA A 49 -12.37 -25.65 2.48
C ALA A 49 -13.63 -24.80 2.22
N GLY A 50 -13.95 -24.57 0.95
CA GLY A 50 -15.10 -23.76 0.55
C GLY A 50 -14.96 -22.26 0.78
N SER A 51 -13.86 -21.78 1.37
CA SER A 51 -13.61 -20.34 1.49
C SER A 51 -13.50 -19.70 0.09
N PRO A 52 -14.35 -18.73 -0.25
CA PRO A 52 -14.34 -18.13 -1.59
C PRO A 52 -13.02 -17.45 -1.93
N HIS A 53 -12.27 -17.04 -0.91
CA HIS A 53 -11.03 -16.31 -1.06
C HIS A 53 -9.83 -17.20 -1.45
N ASN A 54 -9.64 -18.31 -0.81
CA ASN A 54 -8.45 -19.16 -0.98
C ASN A 54 -8.74 -20.62 -1.29
N ASP A 55 -10.00 -21.04 -1.36
CA ASP A 55 -10.44 -22.35 -1.82
C ASP A 55 -9.62 -23.49 -1.18
N GLY A 56 -9.52 -23.49 0.14
CA GLY A 56 -8.77 -24.49 0.89
C GLY A 56 -7.24 -24.41 0.76
N LYS A 57 -6.69 -23.46 0.07
CA LYS A 57 -5.25 -23.30 -0.13
C LYS A 57 -4.62 -22.40 0.91
N LEU A 58 -3.41 -22.73 1.36
CA LEU A 58 -2.67 -21.93 2.33
C LEU A 58 -1.17 -21.94 2.00
N CYS A 59 -0.54 -20.76 2.00
CA CYS A 59 0.90 -20.62 1.74
C CYS A 59 1.75 -21.01 2.97
N ALA A 60 3.05 -21.17 2.76
CA ALA A 60 4.01 -21.51 3.83
C ALA A 60 3.93 -20.57 5.04
N LYS A 61 3.73 -19.26 4.80
CA LYS A 61 3.57 -18.26 5.89
C LYS A 61 2.41 -18.57 6.82
N GLY A 62 1.26 -18.90 6.26
CA GLY A 62 0.07 -19.23 7.03
C GLY A 62 0.21 -20.53 7.80
N GLN A 63 0.87 -21.54 7.21
CA GLN A 63 1.16 -22.82 7.89
C GLN A 63 2.17 -22.60 9.04
N ALA A 64 3.20 -21.79 8.81
CA ALA A 64 4.23 -21.47 9.82
C ALA A 64 3.74 -20.52 10.93
N ALA A 65 2.50 -20.02 10.88
CA ALA A 65 1.94 -19.12 11.90
C ALA A 65 1.91 -19.72 13.30
N ILE A 66 1.93 -21.04 13.42
CA ILE A 66 2.08 -21.77 14.70
C ILE A 66 3.30 -21.27 15.46
N MET A 67 4.45 -21.11 14.78
CA MET A 67 5.68 -20.67 15.45
C MET A 67 5.58 -19.23 15.98
N SER A 68 4.77 -18.38 15.34
CA SER A 68 4.52 -17.04 15.85
C SER A 68 3.54 -17.03 17.03
N LEU A 69 2.64 -18.02 17.11
CA LEU A 69 1.71 -18.18 18.21
C LEU A 69 2.44 -18.55 19.51
N TYR A 70 3.38 -19.47 19.41
CA TYR A 70 4.17 -19.98 20.55
C TYR A 70 5.55 -19.31 20.68
N ASP A 71 5.75 -18.13 20.12
CA ASP A 71 6.99 -17.37 20.23
C ASP A 71 7.19 -16.92 21.69
N PRO A 72 8.24 -17.40 22.39
CA PRO A 72 8.48 -17.06 23.79
C PRO A 72 8.91 -15.61 24.01
N ALA A 73 9.35 -14.93 22.97
CA ALA A 73 9.81 -13.53 23.04
C ALA A 73 8.64 -12.52 23.05
N ARG A 74 7.38 -13.00 22.98
CA ARG A 74 6.20 -12.13 23.03
C ARG A 74 6.04 -11.51 24.43
N PRO A 75 5.73 -10.21 24.52
CA PRO A 75 5.39 -9.59 25.79
C PRO A 75 4.06 -10.15 26.30
N GLN A 76 4.03 -10.67 27.54
CA GLN A 76 2.84 -11.24 28.18
C GLN A 76 2.16 -10.22 29.11
N ARG A 77 2.93 -9.27 29.63
CA ARG A 77 2.52 -8.21 30.56
C ARG A 77 2.97 -6.86 30.06
N PRO A 78 2.38 -5.75 30.55
CA PRO A 78 2.90 -4.42 30.26
C PRO A 78 4.37 -4.31 30.69
N LEU A 79 5.17 -3.64 29.87
CA LEU A 79 6.58 -3.41 30.12
C LEU A 79 6.84 -1.91 30.23
N ILE A 80 7.65 -1.52 31.22
CA ILE A 80 8.09 -0.14 31.42
C ILE A 80 9.61 -0.08 31.29
N ARG A 81 10.09 0.85 30.48
CA ARG A 81 11.50 1.15 30.32
C ARG A 81 12.10 1.67 31.64
N THR A 82 13.21 1.10 32.06
CA THR A 82 14.00 1.59 33.22
C THR A 82 15.27 2.33 32.79
N ASN A 83 15.77 2.06 31.59
CA ASN A 83 16.90 2.80 31.06
C ASN A 83 16.46 4.17 30.56
N PRO A 84 16.96 5.31 31.12
CA PRO A 84 16.59 6.64 30.67
C PRO A 84 17.10 6.97 29.27
N GLN A 85 18.13 6.27 28.77
CA GLN A 85 18.64 6.47 27.42
C GLN A 85 17.72 5.79 26.41
N ARG A 86 17.42 6.48 25.31
CA ARG A 86 16.63 5.98 24.22
C ARG A 86 17.41 6.13 22.93
N GLY A 87 17.53 5.05 22.16
CA GLY A 87 18.28 5.06 20.90
C GLY A 87 18.31 3.70 20.22
N VAL A 88 18.74 3.67 18.98
CA VAL A 88 18.93 2.42 18.23
C VAL A 88 20.00 1.56 18.89
N GLY A 89 19.66 0.30 19.20
CA GLY A 89 20.57 -0.65 19.87
C GLY A 89 20.76 -0.43 21.36
N VAL A 90 20.11 0.60 21.95
CA VAL A 90 20.13 0.82 23.40
C VAL A 90 19.13 -0.13 24.06
N ASP A 91 19.60 -0.87 25.06
CA ASP A 91 18.75 -1.78 25.84
C ASP A 91 17.74 -1.01 26.67
N PRO A 92 16.44 -1.21 26.49
CA PRO A 92 15.39 -0.58 27.30
C PRO A 92 15.45 -0.97 28.78
N GLN A 93 16.04 -2.12 29.13
CA GLN A 93 16.04 -2.69 30.48
C GLN A 93 14.59 -2.81 31.00
N TRP A 94 13.77 -3.58 30.28
CA TRP A 94 12.35 -3.73 30.57
C TRP A 94 12.10 -4.25 32.00
N ARG A 95 11.16 -3.59 32.68
CA ARG A 95 10.52 -4.06 33.91
C ARG A 95 9.06 -4.40 33.62
N GLU A 96 8.60 -5.56 34.02
CA GLU A 96 7.17 -5.88 34.01
C GLU A 96 6.39 -4.97 34.95
N ALA A 97 5.19 -4.62 34.55
CA ALA A 97 4.28 -3.78 35.31
C ALA A 97 2.85 -4.34 35.26
N SER A 98 2.01 -3.93 36.20
CA SER A 98 0.58 -4.19 36.11
C SER A 98 -0.08 -3.32 35.05
N TRP A 99 -1.23 -3.77 34.54
CA TRP A 99 -2.05 -2.96 33.62
C TRP A 99 -2.48 -1.63 34.27
N GLU A 100 -2.77 -1.66 35.59
CA GLU A 100 -3.15 -0.44 36.30
C GLU A 100 -2.03 0.60 36.29
N GLU A 101 -0.81 0.21 36.68
CA GLU A 101 0.35 1.10 36.66
C GLU A 101 0.62 1.65 35.26
N ALA A 102 0.58 0.78 34.23
CA ALA A 102 0.86 1.19 32.86
C ALA A 102 -0.20 2.17 32.33
N LEU A 103 -1.49 1.85 32.53
CA LEU A 103 -2.59 2.69 32.06
C LEU A 103 -2.68 4.02 32.83
N GLU A 104 -2.38 4.03 34.12
CA GLU A 104 -2.33 5.25 34.92
C GLU A 104 -1.27 6.22 34.38
N ARG A 105 -0.06 5.72 34.10
CA ARG A 105 1.02 6.56 33.51
C ARG A 105 0.62 7.11 32.15
N VAL A 106 0.04 6.27 31.27
CA VAL A 106 -0.38 6.68 29.93
C VAL A 106 -1.53 7.69 30.03
N SER A 107 -2.59 7.38 30.76
CA SER A 107 -3.78 8.24 30.86
C SER A 107 -3.50 9.57 31.57
N GLY A 108 -2.66 9.56 32.61
CA GLY A 108 -2.24 10.79 33.29
C GLY A 108 -1.52 11.76 32.34
N ARG A 109 -0.61 11.23 31.50
CA ARG A 109 0.06 12.08 30.49
C ARG A 109 -0.88 12.52 29.39
N LEU A 110 -1.78 11.64 28.94
CA LEU A 110 -2.81 11.99 27.96
C LEU A 110 -3.74 13.09 28.48
N ALA A 111 -4.18 13.01 29.73
CA ALA A 111 -5.03 14.06 30.34
C ALA A 111 -4.33 15.41 30.38
N THR A 112 -3.04 15.46 30.73
CA THR A 112 -2.23 16.69 30.70
C THR A 112 -2.19 17.28 29.29
N VAL A 113 -1.81 16.48 28.30
CA VAL A 113 -1.69 16.94 26.91
C VAL A 113 -3.04 17.37 26.34
N MET A 114 -4.12 16.67 26.70
CA MET A 114 -5.46 17.02 26.26
C MET A 114 -5.91 18.38 26.80
N ALA A 115 -5.53 18.71 28.05
CA ALA A 115 -5.86 19.99 28.67
C ALA A 115 -5.02 21.14 28.11
N GLU A 116 -3.76 20.88 27.72
CA GLU A 116 -2.86 21.91 27.17
C GLU A 116 -3.13 22.15 25.68
N ASP A 117 -2.96 21.14 24.86
CA ASP A 117 -3.17 21.14 23.41
C ASP A 117 -3.29 19.70 22.90
N PRO A 118 -4.47 19.24 22.53
CA PRO A 118 -4.67 17.86 22.08
C PRO A 118 -3.86 17.49 20.82
N ARG A 119 -3.39 18.45 20.03
CA ARG A 119 -2.52 18.21 18.87
C ARG A 119 -1.16 17.62 19.25
N LYS A 120 -0.75 17.76 20.52
CA LYS A 120 0.50 17.17 21.03
C LYS A 120 0.46 15.64 21.11
N LEU A 121 -0.71 15.01 21.01
CA LEU A 121 -0.85 13.56 20.86
C LEU A 121 -0.73 13.16 19.38
N VAL A 122 0.19 12.24 19.10
CA VAL A 122 0.39 11.60 17.78
C VAL A 122 0.08 10.12 17.90
N ILE A 123 -0.79 9.60 17.03
CA ILE A 123 -1.12 8.17 16.97
C ILE A 123 -0.75 7.65 15.59
N LEU A 124 0.19 6.71 15.53
CA LEU A 124 0.58 6.05 14.29
C LEU A 124 0.22 4.58 14.35
N ARG A 125 -0.44 4.05 13.32
CA ARG A 125 -0.81 2.64 13.25
C ARG A 125 -0.20 1.93 12.04
N GLY A 126 0.10 0.65 12.21
CA GLY A 126 0.43 -0.23 11.10
C GLY A 126 -0.81 -0.59 10.27
N VAL A 127 -0.61 -0.93 9.00
CA VAL A 127 -1.68 -1.40 8.09
C VAL A 127 -2.17 -2.83 8.40
N GLY A 128 -1.62 -3.44 9.42
CA GLY A 128 -1.89 -4.83 9.80
C GLY A 128 -3.22 -5.05 10.53
N GLU A 129 -3.84 -4.04 11.10
CA GLU A 129 -5.06 -4.17 11.90
C GLU A 129 -6.34 -4.20 11.04
N PRO A 130 -7.40 -4.89 11.47
CA PRO A 130 -8.71 -4.86 10.82
C PRO A 130 -9.32 -3.46 10.79
N ASP A 131 -10.21 -3.21 9.84
CA ASP A 131 -10.82 -1.88 9.66
C ASP A 131 -11.60 -1.41 10.88
N TRP A 132 -12.30 -2.30 11.59
CA TRP A 132 -13.05 -1.93 12.80
C TRP A 132 -12.13 -1.49 13.97
N VAL A 133 -10.93 -2.09 14.08
CA VAL A 133 -9.90 -1.61 15.01
C VAL A 133 -9.40 -0.25 14.58
N GLY A 134 -9.20 -0.04 13.27
CA GLY A 134 -8.88 1.28 12.73
C GLY A 134 -9.95 2.32 13.05
N THR A 135 -11.23 1.96 12.94
CA THR A 135 -12.38 2.80 13.33
C THR A 135 -12.35 3.14 14.82
N CYS A 136 -11.99 2.19 15.68
CA CYS A 136 -11.82 2.43 17.11
C CYS A 136 -10.73 3.48 17.37
N VAL A 137 -9.55 3.32 16.78
CA VAL A 137 -8.42 4.23 16.98
C VAL A 137 -8.73 5.62 16.43
N ASP A 138 -9.37 5.73 15.28
CA ASP A 138 -9.83 7.00 14.69
C ASP A 138 -10.88 7.68 15.60
N SER A 139 -11.81 6.89 16.16
CA SER A 139 -12.81 7.41 17.11
C SER A 139 -12.16 7.93 18.37
N PHE A 140 -11.11 7.27 18.87
CA PHE A 140 -10.33 7.76 20.00
C PHE A 140 -9.62 9.07 19.66
N ALA A 141 -8.88 9.12 18.56
CA ALA A 141 -8.15 10.31 18.13
C ALA A 141 -9.07 11.54 18.00
N LYS A 142 -10.20 11.37 17.32
CA LYS A 142 -11.19 12.43 17.11
C LYS A 142 -11.91 12.86 18.40
N SER A 143 -12.20 11.95 19.32
CA SER A 143 -12.82 12.29 20.61
C SER A 143 -11.83 12.94 21.56
N PHE A 144 -10.57 12.60 21.46
CA PHE A 144 -9.46 13.25 22.16
C PHE A 144 -9.25 14.68 21.64
N GLY A 145 -9.44 14.91 20.35
CA GLY A 145 -9.27 16.18 19.67
C GLY A 145 -7.96 16.32 18.89
N THR A 146 -7.20 15.24 18.70
CA THR A 146 -5.98 15.30 17.90
C THR A 146 -6.25 15.07 16.41
N PRO A 147 -5.68 15.89 15.51
CA PRO A 147 -5.64 15.64 14.08
C PRO A 147 -4.53 14.66 13.70
N ASN A 148 -3.60 14.36 14.60
CA ASN A 148 -2.40 13.58 14.39
C ASN A 148 -2.65 12.07 14.48
N PHE A 149 -3.58 11.58 13.67
CA PHE A 149 -3.81 10.17 13.49
C PHE A 149 -3.45 9.78 12.07
N ALA A 150 -2.53 8.85 11.93
CA ALA A 150 -2.09 8.35 10.64
C ALA A 150 -1.67 6.89 10.69
N GLY A 151 -1.72 6.26 9.55
CA GLY A 151 -1.20 4.93 9.34
C GLY A 151 -1.02 4.68 7.87
N GLY A 152 0.02 3.99 7.49
CA GLY A 152 0.19 3.69 6.08
C GLY A 152 1.63 3.37 5.70
N PRO A 153 1.83 2.99 4.45
CA PRO A 153 3.14 2.69 3.90
C PRO A 153 3.92 3.99 3.62
N PHE A 154 5.24 3.87 3.60
CA PHE A 154 6.13 4.93 3.12
C PHE A 154 6.27 4.93 1.59
N PHE A 155 5.83 3.86 0.92
CA PHE A 155 6.00 3.64 -0.52
C PHE A 155 4.75 2.95 -1.07
N ALA A 156 3.76 3.66 -1.56
CA ALA A 156 2.65 3.08 -2.32
C ALA A 156 1.68 4.14 -2.84
N THR A 157 1.89 4.65 -4.02
CA THR A 157 0.98 5.61 -4.67
C THR A 157 -0.13 4.95 -5.49
N HIS A 158 -0.12 3.62 -5.62
CA HIS A 158 -1.08 2.89 -6.47
C HIS A 158 -2.54 3.10 -6.07
N VAL A 159 -2.84 3.26 -4.78
CA VAL A 159 -4.20 3.52 -4.28
C VAL A 159 -4.67 4.89 -4.73
N ASP A 160 -3.83 5.91 -4.54
CA ASP A 160 -4.14 7.28 -4.91
C ASP A 160 -4.29 7.41 -6.43
N ALA A 161 -3.46 6.71 -7.22
CA ALA A 161 -3.58 6.62 -8.67
C ALA A 161 -4.93 6.02 -9.11
N CYS A 162 -5.38 4.94 -8.48
CA CYS A 162 -6.69 4.36 -8.75
C CYS A 162 -7.84 5.30 -8.37
N TYR A 163 -7.74 5.99 -7.23
CA TYR A 163 -8.74 6.98 -6.84
C TYR A 163 -8.86 8.12 -7.86
N LEU A 164 -7.74 8.60 -8.40
CA LEU A 164 -7.77 9.67 -9.40
C LEU A 164 -8.36 9.21 -10.73
N ILE A 165 -8.13 7.97 -11.17
CA ILE A 165 -8.64 7.49 -12.46
C ILE A 165 -10.09 7.05 -12.38
N ASN A 166 -10.43 6.18 -11.42
CA ASN A 166 -11.73 5.49 -11.39
C ASN A 166 -12.47 5.56 -10.04
N GLY A 167 -11.98 6.34 -9.10
CA GLY A 167 -12.62 6.58 -7.80
C GLY A 167 -12.54 5.42 -6.82
N THR A 168 -11.85 4.33 -7.13
CA THR A 168 -11.78 3.15 -6.26
C THR A 168 -10.36 2.87 -5.76
N MET A 169 -10.25 2.15 -4.64
CA MET A 169 -8.98 1.89 -3.98
C MET A 169 -8.01 1.06 -4.82
N HIS A 170 -8.55 0.12 -5.60
CA HIS A 170 -7.77 -0.79 -6.45
C HIS A 170 -8.53 -1.14 -7.71
N VAL A 171 -7.81 -1.65 -8.69
CA VAL A 171 -8.37 -2.46 -9.78
C VAL A 171 -7.99 -3.93 -9.58
N GLU A 172 -8.84 -4.81 -10.04
CA GLU A 172 -8.62 -6.25 -10.10
C GLU A 172 -8.60 -6.74 -11.53
N ILE A 173 -8.19 -7.97 -11.74
CA ILE A 173 -8.13 -8.60 -13.06
C ILE A 173 -9.27 -9.59 -13.17
N ASP A 174 -10.08 -9.54 -14.22
CA ASP A 174 -11.02 -10.61 -14.54
C ASP A 174 -10.28 -11.81 -15.14
N VAL A 175 -9.43 -12.45 -14.32
CA VAL A 175 -8.52 -13.53 -14.72
C VAL A 175 -9.25 -14.67 -15.47
N PRO A 176 -10.45 -15.11 -15.04
CA PRO A 176 -11.17 -16.17 -15.73
C PRO A 176 -11.45 -15.90 -17.21
N ARG A 177 -11.53 -14.62 -17.61
CA ARG A 177 -11.90 -14.18 -18.96
C ARG A 177 -10.79 -13.43 -19.68
N CYS A 178 -9.71 -13.06 -18.97
CA CYS A 178 -8.56 -12.37 -19.55
C CYS A 178 -7.81 -13.30 -20.52
N ARG A 179 -7.34 -12.74 -21.64
CA ARG A 179 -6.55 -13.44 -22.67
C ARG A 179 -5.13 -12.88 -22.81
N TYR A 180 -4.92 -11.65 -22.38
CA TYR A 180 -3.61 -11.01 -22.43
C TYR A 180 -3.42 -10.15 -21.18
N LEU A 181 -2.47 -10.55 -20.35
CA LEU A 181 -2.18 -9.88 -19.06
C LEU A 181 -0.78 -9.28 -19.08
N LEU A 182 -0.69 -7.97 -18.89
CA LEU A 182 0.54 -7.24 -18.64
C LEU A 182 0.68 -6.95 -17.15
N LEU A 183 1.74 -7.42 -16.51
CA LEU A 183 2.09 -7.11 -15.13
C LEU A 183 3.31 -6.19 -15.10
N PHE A 184 3.16 -4.99 -14.56
CA PHE A 184 4.23 -4.01 -14.39
C PHE A 184 4.68 -3.98 -12.92
N GLY A 185 5.91 -4.40 -12.64
CA GLY A 185 6.48 -4.42 -11.29
C GLY A 185 5.61 -5.20 -10.28
N ALA A 186 4.84 -6.17 -10.74
CA ALA A 186 3.83 -6.86 -9.94
C ALA A 186 4.04 -8.37 -9.95
N GLN A 187 3.91 -8.98 -8.77
CA GLN A 187 4.04 -10.43 -8.57
C GLN A 187 2.69 -11.04 -8.18
N ARG A 188 1.65 -10.84 -8.98
CA ARG A 188 0.32 -11.36 -8.71
C ARG A 188 0.33 -12.89 -8.60
N GLY A 189 -0.01 -13.41 -7.42
CA GLY A 189 0.12 -14.84 -7.13
C GLY A 189 1.51 -15.30 -6.64
N GLY A 190 2.56 -14.51 -6.83
CA GLY A 190 3.92 -14.81 -6.37
C GLY A 190 4.39 -14.00 -5.17
N ALA A 191 3.59 -13.07 -4.64
CA ALA A 191 3.94 -12.18 -3.55
C ALA A 191 2.96 -12.22 -2.37
N VAL A 192 3.08 -11.25 -1.48
CA VAL A 192 2.49 -11.23 -0.14
C VAL A 192 1.06 -10.68 -0.11
N ASN A 193 0.63 -9.94 -1.13
CA ASN A 193 -0.66 -9.22 -1.12
C ASN A 193 -1.62 -9.75 -2.19
N HIS A 194 -2.89 -9.35 -2.07
CA HIS A 194 -3.89 -9.48 -3.11
C HIS A 194 -4.04 -10.91 -3.63
N ASP A 195 -4.62 -11.79 -2.79
CA ASP A 195 -4.99 -13.17 -3.16
C ASP A 195 -3.86 -14.07 -3.61
N ALA A 196 -2.66 -13.93 -3.07
CA ALA A 196 -1.50 -14.67 -3.56
C ALA A 196 -1.80 -16.13 -3.93
N MET A 197 -2.55 -16.86 -3.09
CA MET A 197 -2.86 -18.27 -3.35
C MET A 197 -3.93 -18.44 -4.42
N ARG A 198 -4.99 -17.65 -4.39
CA ARG A 198 -6.07 -17.71 -5.39
C ARG A 198 -5.58 -17.22 -6.74
N ALA A 199 -4.91 -16.06 -6.76
CA ALA A 199 -4.38 -15.49 -8.00
C ALA A 199 -3.36 -16.39 -8.67
N ALA A 200 -2.50 -17.09 -7.92
CA ALA A 200 -1.58 -18.08 -8.50
C ALA A 200 -2.32 -19.18 -9.24
N LYS A 201 -3.37 -19.74 -8.63
CA LYS A 201 -4.24 -20.75 -9.25
C LYS A 201 -4.94 -20.19 -10.48
N ASP A 202 -5.65 -19.08 -10.33
CA ASP A 202 -6.48 -18.50 -11.39
C ASP A 202 -5.64 -18.11 -12.62
N ILE A 203 -4.43 -17.54 -12.41
CA ILE A 203 -3.48 -17.23 -13.50
C ILE A 203 -2.97 -18.52 -14.17
N ALA A 204 -2.62 -19.55 -13.40
CA ALA A 204 -2.17 -20.81 -13.97
C ALA A 204 -3.28 -21.46 -14.83
N GLU A 205 -4.53 -21.48 -14.34
CA GLU A 205 -5.68 -21.98 -15.08
C GLU A 205 -6.00 -21.13 -16.33
N ALA A 206 -5.90 -19.80 -16.23
CA ALA A 206 -6.09 -18.93 -17.38
C ALA A 206 -5.03 -19.15 -18.45
N ARG A 207 -3.77 -19.33 -18.05
CA ARG A 207 -2.68 -19.68 -18.98
C ARG A 207 -2.89 -21.04 -19.64
N SER A 208 -3.37 -22.02 -18.92
CA SER A 208 -3.71 -23.33 -19.53
C SER A 208 -4.84 -23.22 -20.56
N ARG A 209 -5.68 -22.20 -20.49
CA ARG A 209 -6.70 -21.85 -21.50
C ARG A 209 -6.19 -20.92 -22.60
N GLY A 210 -4.89 -20.60 -22.62
CA GLY A 210 -4.24 -19.78 -23.65
C GLY A 210 -4.10 -18.28 -23.32
N MET A 211 -4.30 -17.86 -22.06
CA MET A 211 -3.97 -16.49 -21.67
C MET A 211 -2.46 -16.25 -21.76
N LYS A 212 -2.05 -15.25 -22.52
CA LYS A 212 -0.65 -14.79 -22.55
C LYS A 212 -0.36 -13.90 -21.34
N LEU A 213 0.72 -14.22 -20.63
CA LEU A 213 1.23 -13.45 -19.50
C LEU A 213 2.56 -12.81 -19.86
N VAL A 214 2.63 -11.49 -19.80
CA VAL A 214 3.87 -10.71 -19.95
C VAL A 214 4.16 -10.00 -18.64
N VAL A 215 5.39 -10.14 -18.15
CA VAL A 215 5.85 -9.47 -16.91
C VAL A 215 6.96 -8.48 -17.25
N ILE A 216 6.72 -7.23 -16.93
CA ILE A 216 7.65 -6.12 -17.08
C ILE A 216 8.19 -5.81 -15.67
N ASP A 217 9.45 -6.11 -15.42
CA ASP A 217 10.05 -6.03 -14.08
C ASP A 217 11.57 -5.98 -14.22
N PRO A 218 12.31 -5.17 -13.45
CA PRO A 218 13.78 -5.23 -13.44
C PRO A 218 14.33 -6.56 -12.95
N ILE A 219 13.53 -7.37 -12.26
CA ILE A 219 13.92 -8.66 -11.72
C ILE A 219 13.05 -9.77 -12.33
N CYS A 220 13.68 -10.89 -12.74
CA CYS A 220 12.95 -12.10 -13.06
C CYS A 220 12.37 -12.72 -11.78
N SER A 221 11.25 -12.16 -11.35
CA SER A 221 10.52 -12.58 -10.15
C SER A 221 9.89 -13.98 -10.32
N PRO A 222 9.38 -14.63 -9.25
CA PRO A 222 8.65 -15.88 -9.37
C PRO A 222 7.52 -15.85 -10.40
N MET A 223 6.86 -14.71 -10.57
CA MET A 223 5.83 -14.54 -11.59
C MET A 223 6.43 -14.37 -12.98
N ALA A 224 7.50 -13.60 -13.12
CA ALA A 224 8.24 -13.42 -14.37
C ALA A 224 8.83 -14.75 -14.88
N SER A 225 9.33 -15.61 -13.97
CA SER A 225 9.85 -16.93 -14.33
C SER A 225 8.78 -17.91 -14.85
N LYS A 226 7.51 -17.60 -14.68
CA LYS A 226 6.36 -18.36 -15.17
C LYS A 226 5.65 -17.67 -16.33
N ALA A 227 6.05 -16.45 -16.70
CA ALA A 227 5.45 -15.71 -17.80
C ALA A 227 5.81 -16.32 -19.17
N ASP A 228 5.00 -16.00 -20.17
CA ASP A 228 5.33 -16.28 -21.56
C ASP A 228 6.45 -15.39 -22.04
N GLU A 229 6.54 -14.19 -21.44
CA GLU A 229 7.61 -13.25 -21.70
C GLU A 229 7.95 -12.41 -20.45
N TRP A 230 9.23 -12.34 -20.10
CA TRP A 230 9.78 -11.37 -19.16
C TRP A 230 10.50 -10.26 -19.92
N VAL A 231 10.12 -9.02 -19.64
CA VAL A 231 10.71 -7.82 -20.22
C VAL A 231 11.51 -7.09 -19.12
N PRO A 232 12.84 -7.26 -19.07
CA PRO A 232 13.66 -6.51 -18.14
C PRO A 232 13.61 -5.02 -18.50
N ILE A 233 13.34 -4.18 -17.51
CA ILE A 233 13.20 -2.74 -17.69
C ILE A 233 14.14 -1.99 -16.73
N ARG A 234 14.68 -0.84 -17.14
CA ARG A 234 15.39 0.05 -16.22
C ARG A 234 14.45 0.48 -15.09
N PRO A 235 14.84 0.35 -13.80
CA PRO A 235 13.97 0.73 -12.69
C PRO A 235 13.49 2.20 -12.77
N GLY A 236 12.20 2.42 -12.46
CA GLY A 236 11.59 3.76 -12.45
C GLY A 236 11.19 4.29 -13.83
N THR A 237 11.15 3.44 -14.87
CA THR A 237 10.83 3.88 -16.24
C THR A 237 9.56 3.27 -16.83
N ASP A 238 8.81 2.56 -16.03
CA ASP A 238 7.56 1.85 -16.42
C ASP A 238 6.53 2.79 -17.03
N GLY A 239 6.39 4.01 -16.49
CA GLY A 239 5.50 5.03 -17.03
C GLY A 239 5.84 5.43 -18.46
N ALA A 240 7.14 5.57 -18.79
CA ALA A 240 7.59 5.88 -20.15
C ALA A 240 7.27 4.73 -21.12
N LEU A 241 7.41 3.48 -20.69
CA LEU A 241 7.02 2.32 -21.49
C LEU A 241 5.52 2.30 -21.73
N ALA A 242 4.70 2.49 -20.69
CA ALA A 242 3.24 2.50 -20.82
C ALA A 242 2.77 3.61 -21.76
N LEU A 243 3.30 4.83 -21.63
CA LEU A 243 2.98 5.96 -22.52
C LEU A 243 3.41 5.70 -23.95
N SER A 244 4.56 5.07 -24.17
CA SER A 244 5.00 4.67 -25.50
C SER A 244 4.12 3.59 -26.12
N MET A 245 3.64 2.63 -25.34
CA MET A 245 2.67 1.65 -25.82
C MET A 245 1.33 2.31 -26.17
N ILE A 246 0.86 3.29 -25.37
CA ILE A 246 -0.35 4.07 -25.71
C ILE A 246 -0.11 4.88 -26.99
N HIS A 247 1.09 5.48 -27.17
CA HIS A 247 1.43 6.16 -28.42
C HIS A 247 1.31 5.23 -29.64
N VAL A 248 1.86 4.02 -29.56
CA VAL A 248 1.76 3.03 -30.63
C VAL A 248 0.30 2.67 -30.91
N LEU A 249 -0.50 2.40 -29.89
CA LEU A 249 -1.92 2.10 -30.05
C LEU A 249 -2.68 3.23 -30.73
N VAL A 250 -2.55 4.45 -30.20
CA VAL A 250 -3.35 5.60 -30.63
C VAL A 250 -2.82 6.23 -31.92
N ASN A 251 -1.51 6.49 -32.02
CA ASN A 251 -0.92 7.26 -33.10
C ASN A 251 -0.40 6.41 -34.27
N GLU A 252 0.19 5.23 -34.01
CA GLU A 252 0.71 4.39 -35.09
C GLU A 252 -0.35 3.42 -35.63
N LEU A 253 -1.24 2.88 -34.77
CA LEU A 253 -2.19 1.83 -35.16
C LEU A 253 -3.64 2.30 -35.25
N GLY A 254 -4.01 3.42 -34.61
CA GLY A 254 -5.39 3.88 -34.53
C GLY A 254 -6.30 2.94 -33.70
N VAL A 255 -5.73 2.19 -32.75
CA VAL A 255 -6.45 1.19 -31.94
C VAL A 255 -6.85 1.78 -30.60
N TYR A 256 -8.11 2.16 -30.45
CA TYR A 256 -8.74 2.64 -29.22
C TYR A 256 -10.23 2.43 -29.27
N ASP A 257 -10.90 2.26 -28.11
CA ASP A 257 -12.35 2.09 -28.04
C ASP A 257 -13.07 3.45 -28.07
N ARG A 258 -13.38 3.93 -29.28
CA ARG A 258 -14.03 5.23 -29.50
C ARG A 258 -15.28 5.40 -28.65
N ARG A 259 -16.15 4.38 -28.63
CA ARG A 259 -17.45 4.44 -27.91
C ARG A 259 -17.26 4.54 -26.41
N PHE A 260 -16.31 3.76 -25.86
CA PHE A 260 -15.98 3.82 -24.44
C PHE A 260 -15.40 5.19 -24.06
N LEU A 261 -14.47 5.71 -24.85
CA LEU A 261 -13.85 7.00 -24.60
C LEU A 261 -14.87 8.14 -24.61
N GLN A 262 -15.81 8.12 -25.55
CA GLN A 262 -16.88 9.11 -25.67
C GLN A 262 -17.86 9.10 -24.50
N SER A 263 -18.25 7.92 -24.02
CA SER A 263 -19.35 7.76 -23.06
C SER A 263 -18.92 7.54 -21.61
N GLN A 264 -17.74 6.93 -21.38
CA GLN A 264 -17.31 6.50 -20.05
C GLN A 264 -16.13 7.30 -19.50
N THR A 265 -15.60 8.26 -20.27
CA THR A 265 -14.48 9.11 -19.87
C THR A 265 -14.72 10.57 -20.22
N ASN A 266 -13.81 11.45 -19.81
CA ASN A 266 -13.80 12.87 -20.22
C ASN A 266 -12.98 13.13 -21.49
N ALA A 267 -12.73 12.11 -22.30
CA ALA A 267 -11.93 12.20 -23.53
C ALA A 267 -12.46 13.21 -24.56
N ALA A 268 -13.79 13.39 -24.60
CA ALA A 268 -14.46 14.28 -25.53
C ALA A 268 -14.61 15.73 -25.02
N TYR A 269 -14.25 16.03 -23.77
CA TYR A 269 -14.41 17.37 -23.21
C TYR A 269 -13.53 18.36 -23.98
N LEU A 270 -14.12 19.49 -24.38
CA LEU A 270 -13.39 20.55 -25.07
C LEU A 270 -12.49 21.29 -24.11
N VAL A 271 -11.24 21.41 -24.50
CA VAL A 271 -10.17 22.02 -23.71
C VAL A 271 -9.67 23.26 -24.44
N ARG A 272 -9.65 24.39 -23.74
CA ARG A 272 -9.14 25.69 -24.24
C ARG A 272 -7.61 25.71 -24.28
N ALA A 273 -7.04 26.75 -24.88
CA ALA A 273 -5.60 26.93 -24.99
C ALA A 273 -4.87 26.92 -23.63
N ASP A 274 -5.51 27.43 -22.58
CA ASP A 274 -4.99 27.48 -21.21
C ASP A 274 -4.98 26.11 -20.47
N GLY A 275 -5.60 25.10 -21.06
CA GLY A 275 -5.67 23.76 -20.48
C GLY A 275 -6.95 23.47 -19.71
N HIS A 276 -7.82 24.45 -19.50
CA HIS A 276 -9.09 24.26 -18.80
C HIS A 276 -10.20 23.88 -19.79
N TYR A 277 -11.30 23.28 -19.27
CA TYR A 277 -12.44 22.95 -20.08
C TYR A 277 -13.16 24.21 -20.56
N ALA A 278 -13.65 24.16 -21.79
CA ALA A 278 -14.71 25.06 -22.23
C ALA A 278 -16.01 24.65 -21.52
N ARG A 279 -16.72 25.63 -20.95
CA ARG A 279 -17.89 25.38 -20.11
C ARG A 279 -19.11 26.08 -20.65
N ASP A 280 -20.25 25.46 -20.46
CA ASP A 280 -21.56 26.06 -20.73
C ASP A 280 -21.81 27.20 -19.73
N MET A 281 -22.17 28.36 -20.24
CA MET A 281 -22.32 29.59 -19.46
C MET A 281 -23.48 29.55 -18.46
N GLU A 282 -24.51 28.71 -18.70
CA GLU A 282 -25.69 28.63 -17.85
C GLU A 282 -25.53 27.57 -16.78
N THR A 283 -24.94 26.40 -17.13
CA THR A 283 -24.88 25.24 -16.25
C THR A 283 -23.51 25.05 -15.59
N GLY A 284 -22.45 25.70 -16.13
CA GLY A 284 -21.06 25.50 -15.74
C GLY A 284 -20.47 24.14 -16.15
N LYS A 285 -21.24 23.30 -16.85
CA LYS A 285 -20.79 21.97 -17.27
C LYS A 285 -19.77 22.04 -18.39
N PRO A 286 -18.78 21.12 -18.42
CA PRO A 286 -17.87 20.99 -19.57
C PRO A 286 -18.64 20.77 -20.89
N LEU A 287 -18.17 21.43 -21.94
CA LEU A 287 -18.71 21.29 -23.29
C LEU A 287 -18.02 20.17 -24.05
N VAL A 288 -18.76 19.54 -24.94
CA VAL A 288 -18.26 18.65 -26.00
C VAL A 288 -18.74 19.16 -27.35
N TRP A 289 -18.02 18.83 -28.41
CA TRP A 289 -18.54 19.09 -29.77
C TRP A 289 -19.46 17.96 -30.20
N ASP A 290 -20.72 18.23 -30.41
CA ASP A 290 -21.69 17.25 -30.93
C ASP A 290 -21.59 17.16 -32.45
N GLU A 291 -21.13 16.01 -32.98
CA GLU A 291 -20.93 15.77 -34.42
C GLU A 291 -22.27 15.80 -35.21
N ILE A 292 -23.39 15.46 -34.55
CA ILE A 292 -24.72 15.47 -35.19
C ILE A 292 -25.30 16.90 -35.20
N ALA A 293 -25.22 17.57 -34.06
CA ALA A 293 -25.73 18.92 -33.93
C ALA A 293 -24.84 20.00 -34.59
N GLY A 294 -23.58 19.68 -34.87
CA GLY A 294 -22.59 20.61 -35.45
C GLY A 294 -22.29 21.80 -34.55
N ARG A 295 -22.40 21.67 -33.22
CA ARG A 295 -22.19 22.75 -32.23
C ARG A 295 -21.76 22.20 -30.87
N PRO A 296 -21.20 23.07 -30.01
CA PRO A 296 -20.91 22.69 -28.62
C PRO A 296 -22.22 22.40 -27.85
N ARG A 297 -22.16 21.39 -26.94
CA ARG A 297 -23.24 21.04 -26.01
C ARG A 297 -22.63 20.61 -24.66
N PRO A 298 -23.39 20.72 -23.57
CA PRO A 298 -23.01 20.07 -22.29
C PRO A 298 -22.72 18.59 -22.49
N PHE A 299 -21.73 18.05 -21.79
CA PHE A 299 -21.20 16.68 -21.98
C PHE A 299 -22.27 15.57 -21.83
N ASP A 300 -23.30 15.81 -21.07
CA ASP A 300 -24.39 14.87 -20.77
C ASP A 300 -25.60 15.01 -21.71
N GLU A 301 -25.57 15.95 -22.63
CA GLU A 301 -26.60 16.21 -23.63
C GLU A 301 -26.23 15.79 -25.05
N SER A 302 -24.97 15.40 -25.29
CA SER A 302 -24.50 14.97 -26.60
C SER A 302 -24.54 13.44 -26.75
N GLU A 303 -25.09 12.98 -27.87
CA GLU A 303 -25.11 11.58 -28.26
C GLU A 303 -23.91 11.16 -29.10
N ALA A 304 -23.27 12.12 -29.79
CA ALA A 304 -22.11 11.90 -30.68
C ALA A 304 -20.97 12.89 -30.40
N PRO A 305 -20.34 12.85 -29.22
CA PRO A 305 -19.27 13.78 -28.90
C PRO A 305 -18.00 13.46 -29.72
N ALA A 306 -17.40 14.49 -30.31
CA ALA A 306 -16.16 14.38 -31.08
C ALA A 306 -14.97 14.05 -30.16
N LEU A 307 -14.05 13.20 -30.62
CA LEU A 307 -12.78 12.92 -29.96
C LEU A 307 -11.59 13.65 -30.61
N GLU A 308 -11.72 14.05 -31.84
CA GLU A 308 -10.68 14.73 -32.63
C GLU A 308 -11.26 15.93 -33.37
N GLY A 309 -10.44 16.89 -33.71
CA GLY A 309 -10.83 18.12 -34.39
C GLY A 309 -10.46 19.36 -33.59
N GLU A 310 -10.63 20.51 -34.21
CA GLU A 310 -10.47 21.84 -33.63
C GLU A 310 -11.80 22.58 -33.78
N PHE A 311 -12.35 23.09 -32.71
CA PHE A 311 -13.70 23.64 -32.67
C PHE A 311 -13.71 25.01 -31.99
N SER A 312 -14.72 25.81 -32.29
CA SER A 312 -14.96 27.07 -31.59
C SER A 312 -15.98 26.89 -30.47
N ALA A 313 -15.56 27.20 -29.24
CA ALA A 313 -16.43 27.26 -28.07
C ALA A 313 -16.00 28.40 -27.14
N GLU A 314 -16.93 29.04 -26.45
CA GLU A 314 -16.67 30.22 -25.59
C GLU A 314 -15.88 31.33 -26.28
N GLY A 315 -16.07 31.51 -27.58
CA GLY A 315 -15.37 32.55 -28.39
C GLY A 315 -13.90 32.24 -28.66
N GLY A 316 -13.40 31.05 -28.37
CA GLY A 316 -12.02 30.63 -28.61
C GLY A 316 -11.90 29.28 -29.31
N SER A 317 -10.70 28.94 -29.79
CA SER A 317 -10.40 27.62 -30.33
C SER A 317 -10.20 26.63 -29.19
N CYS A 318 -10.87 25.47 -29.29
CA CYS A 318 -10.84 24.36 -28.36
C CYS A 318 -10.62 23.05 -29.10
N GLU A 319 -10.03 22.08 -28.42
CA GLU A 319 -9.90 20.72 -28.95
C GLU A 319 -10.33 19.68 -27.88
N PRO A 320 -10.83 18.50 -28.27
CA PRO A 320 -11.14 17.45 -27.32
C PRO A 320 -9.92 17.02 -26.52
N ALA A 321 -10.12 16.68 -25.28
CA ALA A 321 -9.04 16.18 -24.39
C ALA A 321 -8.28 14.99 -24.98
N PHE A 322 -8.95 14.12 -25.74
CA PHE A 322 -8.31 13.01 -26.46
C PHE A 322 -7.39 13.50 -27.59
N ALA A 323 -7.77 14.52 -28.33
CA ALA A 323 -6.92 15.11 -29.37
C ALA A 323 -5.64 15.67 -28.75
N ARG A 324 -5.75 16.34 -27.59
CA ARG A 324 -4.57 16.79 -26.83
C ARG A 324 -3.68 15.64 -26.37
N LEU A 325 -4.28 14.58 -25.81
CA LEU A 325 -3.55 13.39 -25.43
C LEU A 325 -2.81 12.80 -26.62
N LYS A 326 -3.47 12.67 -27.76
CA LYS A 326 -2.89 12.14 -29.00
C LYS A 326 -1.66 12.93 -29.47
N LYS A 327 -1.73 14.26 -29.42
CA LYS A 327 -0.59 15.16 -29.73
C LYS A 327 0.52 14.99 -28.69
N HIS A 328 0.17 14.98 -27.40
CA HIS A 328 1.12 14.84 -26.29
C HIS A 328 1.91 13.53 -26.35
N LEU A 329 1.26 12.43 -26.69
CA LEU A 329 1.87 11.10 -26.80
C LEU A 329 2.98 11.02 -27.87
N GLN A 330 3.07 11.94 -28.83
CA GLN A 330 4.16 12.01 -29.80
C GLN A 330 5.53 12.17 -29.13
N ASN A 331 5.57 12.75 -27.94
CA ASN A 331 6.79 12.86 -27.12
C ASN A 331 7.30 11.52 -26.59
N PHE A 332 6.47 10.45 -26.66
CA PHE A 332 6.79 9.12 -26.16
C PHE A 332 6.92 8.08 -27.28
N ALA A 333 7.34 8.52 -28.48
CA ALA A 333 7.61 7.58 -29.58
C ALA A 333 8.58 6.47 -29.16
N PRO A 334 8.45 5.22 -29.66
CA PRO A 334 9.24 4.07 -29.21
C PRO A 334 10.76 4.27 -29.26
N GLY A 335 11.27 5.02 -30.24
CA GLY A 335 12.70 5.33 -30.33
C GLY A 335 13.21 6.22 -29.20
N TYR A 336 12.37 7.10 -28.66
CA TYR A 336 12.69 7.91 -27.49
C TYR A 336 12.56 7.09 -26.21
N ALA A 337 11.43 6.39 -26.05
CA ALA A 337 11.17 5.57 -24.87
C ALA A 337 12.23 4.46 -24.68
N ALA A 338 12.76 3.89 -25.74
CA ALA A 338 13.82 2.87 -25.67
C ALA A 338 15.12 3.38 -25.01
N LYS A 339 15.45 4.65 -25.18
CA LYS A 339 16.61 5.27 -24.51
C LYS A 339 16.41 5.42 -23.01
N ILE A 340 15.16 5.58 -22.59
CA ILE A 340 14.76 5.71 -21.18
C ILE A 340 14.68 4.34 -20.53
N THR A 341 13.94 3.42 -21.16
CA THR A 341 13.54 2.15 -20.58
C THR A 341 14.52 1.01 -20.79
N THR A 342 15.43 1.14 -21.76
CA THR A 342 16.29 0.08 -22.30
C THR A 342 15.54 -1.02 -23.06
N VAL A 343 14.21 -0.90 -23.20
CA VAL A 343 13.40 -1.83 -23.99
C VAL A 343 13.47 -1.44 -25.46
N PRO A 344 13.86 -2.33 -26.37
CA PRO A 344 14.01 -2.01 -27.80
C PRO A 344 12.70 -1.48 -28.43
N PRO A 345 12.78 -0.53 -29.39
CA PRO A 345 11.58 0.07 -30.02
C PRO A 345 10.65 -0.96 -30.65
N GLU A 346 11.21 -1.99 -31.27
CA GLU A 346 10.46 -3.08 -31.92
C GLU A 346 9.70 -3.93 -30.86
N LYS A 347 10.31 -4.08 -29.67
CA LYS A 347 9.66 -4.78 -28.55
C LYS A 347 8.49 -3.97 -28.01
N ILE A 348 8.63 -2.64 -27.88
CA ILE A 348 7.54 -1.75 -27.46
C ILE A 348 6.37 -1.86 -28.45
N ARG A 349 6.65 -1.78 -29.77
CA ARG A 349 5.63 -1.95 -30.80
C ARG A 349 5.00 -3.33 -30.81
N HIS A 350 5.79 -4.37 -30.55
CA HIS A 350 5.29 -5.74 -30.45
C HIS A 350 4.30 -5.88 -29.32
N LEU A 351 4.64 -5.45 -28.09
CA LEU A 351 3.78 -5.51 -26.92
C LEU A 351 2.48 -4.71 -27.12
N ALA A 352 2.57 -3.49 -27.67
CA ALA A 352 1.40 -2.68 -27.94
C ALA A 352 0.48 -3.31 -28.98
N ARG A 353 1.04 -3.88 -30.04
CA ARG A 353 0.29 -4.54 -31.13
C ARG A 353 -0.46 -5.76 -30.61
N GLU A 354 0.20 -6.62 -29.84
CA GLU A 354 -0.43 -7.80 -29.25
C GLU A 354 -1.53 -7.42 -28.25
N PHE A 355 -1.28 -6.42 -27.37
CA PHE A 355 -2.27 -5.93 -26.44
C PHE A 355 -3.50 -5.36 -27.15
N GLY A 356 -3.29 -4.54 -28.17
CA GLY A 356 -4.37 -3.95 -28.98
C GLY A 356 -5.17 -5.00 -29.75
N ALA A 357 -4.51 -5.98 -30.34
CA ALA A 357 -5.17 -7.08 -31.05
C ALA A 357 -6.01 -7.96 -30.09
N ALA A 358 -5.46 -8.26 -28.92
CA ALA A 358 -6.15 -9.04 -27.90
C ALA A 358 -7.33 -8.29 -27.24
N ALA A 359 -7.34 -6.93 -27.30
CA ALA A 359 -8.39 -6.10 -26.70
C ALA A 359 -9.79 -6.34 -27.29
N ASN A 360 -9.89 -6.93 -28.50
CA ASN A 360 -11.14 -7.34 -29.12
C ASN A 360 -12.18 -6.21 -29.18
N ILE A 361 -11.73 -4.99 -29.58
CA ILE A 361 -12.59 -3.78 -29.63
C ILE A 361 -13.79 -4.05 -30.56
N GLY A 362 -15.00 -3.73 -30.11
CA GLY A 362 -16.27 -4.04 -30.79
C GLY A 362 -16.84 -5.42 -30.48
N GLY A 363 -16.01 -6.36 -29.95
CA GLY A 363 -16.50 -7.69 -29.59
C GLY A 363 -17.38 -7.70 -28.35
N THR A 364 -18.26 -8.69 -28.25
CA THR A 364 -19.20 -8.89 -27.14
C THR A 364 -19.16 -10.32 -26.62
N VAL A 365 -19.72 -10.51 -25.42
CA VAL A 365 -19.95 -11.82 -24.81
C VAL A 365 -21.34 -11.88 -24.20
N MET A 366 -21.99 -13.04 -24.35
CA MET A 366 -23.30 -13.28 -23.73
C MET A 366 -23.09 -13.76 -22.28
N MET A 367 -23.70 -13.07 -21.32
CA MET A 367 -23.69 -13.41 -19.90
C MET A 367 -25.08 -13.19 -19.31
N GLU A 368 -25.65 -14.19 -18.68
CA GLU A 368 -27.00 -14.12 -18.07
C GLU A 368 -28.05 -13.49 -19.02
N GLY A 369 -28.01 -13.89 -20.30
CA GLY A 369 -28.94 -13.38 -21.32
C GLY A 369 -28.68 -11.95 -21.81
N LYS A 370 -27.60 -11.29 -21.35
CA LYS A 370 -27.22 -9.94 -21.77
C LYS A 370 -25.96 -9.98 -22.63
N SER A 371 -25.93 -9.15 -23.67
CA SER A 371 -24.74 -8.92 -24.52
C SER A 371 -23.89 -7.83 -23.91
N LEU A 372 -22.70 -8.13 -23.46
CA LEU A 372 -21.77 -7.20 -22.82
C LEU A 372 -20.55 -6.95 -23.69
N PRO A 373 -19.93 -5.74 -23.67
CA PRO A 373 -18.63 -5.52 -24.26
C PRO A 373 -17.61 -6.52 -23.71
N PHE A 374 -16.77 -7.10 -24.57
CA PHE A 374 -15.77 -8.07 -24.18
C PHE A 374 -14.37 -7.56 -24.54
N ARG A 375 -13.58 -7.20 -23.52
CA ARG A 375 -12.22 -6.63 -23.67
C ARG A 375 -11.24 -7.45 -22.84
N PRO A 376 -10.80 -8.63 -23.36
CA PRO A 376 -10.06 -9.60 -22.57
C PRO A 376 -8.58 -9.27 -22.40
N VAL A 377 -8.27 -8.03 -22.02
CA VAL A 377 -6.92 -7.55 -21.77
C VAL A 377 -6.86 -6.74 -20.46
N CYS A 378 -5.76 -6.86 -19.75
CA CYS A 378 -5.52 -6.07 -18.57
C CYS A 378 -4.04 -5.67 -18.48
N SER A 379 -3.79 -4.38 -18.25
CA SER A 379 -2.52 -3.86 -17.76
C SER A 379 -2.65 -3.60 -16.27
N PHE A 380 -1.73 -4.14 -15.48
CA PHE A 380 -1.86 -4.15 -14.04
C PHE A 380 -0.54 -3.81 -13.34
N CYS A 381 -0.61 -2.96 -12.32
CA CYS A 381 0.45 -2.74 -11.36
C CYS A 381 -0.08 -2.96 -9.95
N ASP A 382 0.77 -3.48 -9.08
CA ASP A 382 0.40 -3.77 -7.69
C ASP A 382 1.04 -2.77 -6.72
N SER A 383 0.72 -2.93 -5.47
CA SER A 383 0.88 -2.02 -4.33
C SER A 383 2.28 -1.46 -4.07
N ARG A 384 3.30 -1.96 -4.72
CA ARG A 384 4.67 -1.43 -4.73
C ARG A 384 5.30 -1.76 -6.09
N GLY A 385 6.57 -1.54 -6.27
CA GLY A 385 7.22 -1.64 -7.56
C GLY A 385 7.19 -0.28 -8.23
N LEU A 386 6.62 -0.16 -9.43
CA LEU A 386 6.63 1.10 -10.19
C LEU A 386 6.01 2.31 -9.45
N SER A 387 5.08 2.07 -8.52
CA SER A 387 4.44 3.14 -7.74
C SER A 387 5.26 3.60 -6.53
N SER A 388 6.44 3.04 -6.29
CA SER A 388 7.34 3.42 -5.18
C SER A 388 8.43 4.41 -5.61
N HIS A 389 8.20 5.20 -6.63
CA HIS A 389 9.14 6.18 -7.17
C HIS A 389 8.61 7.60 -7.06
N GLN A 390 9.49 8.61 -7.18
CA GLN A 390 9.17 10.03 -7.08
C GLN A 390 7.99 10.46 -7.97
N PHE A 391 7.85 9.86 -9.14
CA PHE A 391 6.72 10.11 -10.05
C PHE A 391 5.85 8.86 -10.24
N GLY A 392 5.74 8.07 -9.17
CA GLY A 392 5.03 6.80 -9.15
C GLY A 392 3.53 6.91 -9.41
N MET A 393 2.92 8.06 -9.07
CA MET A 393 1.52 8.34 -9.40
C MET A 393 1.28 8.25 -10.90
N TRP A 394 2.03 9.03 -11.70
CA TRP A 394 1.88 9.00 -13.16
C TRP A 394 2.29 7.68 -13.78
N ALA A 395 3.29 7.00 -13.23
CA ALA A 395 3.66 5.67 -13.69
C ALA A 395 2.50 4.67 -13.53
N ALA A 396 1.86 4.64 -12.35
CA ALA A 396 0.70 3.78 -12.09
C ALA A 396 -0.52 4.19 -12.95
N MET A 397 -0.81 5.48 -13.04
CA MET A 397 -1.90 6.00 -13.87
C MET A 397 -1.70 5.65 -15.34
N SER A 398 -0.48 5.79 -15.87
CA SER A 398 -0.16 5.45 -17.27
C SER A 398 -0.37 3.97 -17.59
N VAL A 399 -0.03 3.08 -16.65
CA VAL A 399 -0.31 1.65 -16.79
C VAL A 399 -1.82 1.38 -16.81
N HIS A 400 -2.60 2.01 -15.93
CA HIS A 400 -4.06 1.85 -15.96
C HIS A 400 -4.70 2.46 -17.21
N MET A 401 -4.14 3.54 -17.76
CA MET A 401 -4.61 4.15 -19.00
C MET A 401 -4.47 3.24 -20.23
N LEU A 402 -3.53 2.30 -20.27
CA LEU A 402 -3.48 1.28 -21.34
C LEU A 402 -4.78 0.49 -21.43
N SER A 403 -5.32 0.02 -20.31
CA SER A 403 -6.62 -0.67 -20.27
C SER A 403 -7.78 0.28 -20.57
N LEU A 404 -7.70 1.54 -20.12
CA LEU A 404 -8.74 2.55 -20.33
C LEU A 404 -8.90 2.89 -21.83
N ILE A 405 -7.80 3.09 -22.56
CA ILE A 405 -7.79 3.45 -23.99
C ILE A 405 -8.51 2.40 -24.84
N VAL A 406 -8.37 1.13 -24.52
CA VAL A 406 -9.03 0.03 -25.25
C VAL A 406 -10.39 -0.37 -24.68
N GLY A 407 -10.94 0.40 -23.73
CA GLY A 407 -12.26 0.17 -23.13
C GLY A 407 -12.31 -1.02 -22.16
N ALA A 408 -11.17 -1.48 -21.63
CA ALA A 408 -11.06 -2.65 -20.78
C ALA A 408 -11.23 -2.33 -19.28
N LEU A 409 -12.10 -1.38 -18.93
CA LEU A 409 -12.41 -1.06 -17.53
C LEU A 409 -13.85 -1.44 -17.19
N ASP A 410 -14.02 -2.25 -16.14
CA ASP A 410 -15.30 -2.71 -15.60
C ASP A 410 -16.18 -3.47 -16.61
N VAL A 411 -15.54 -4.22 -17.48
CA VAL A 411 -16.11 -5.09 -18.49
C VAL A 411 -15.51 -6.49 -18.43
N PRO A 412 -16.20 -7.53 -18.92
CA PRO A 412 -15.68 -8.90 -18.97
C PRO A 412 -14.30 -9.01 -19.62
N GLY A 413 -13.37 -9.67 -18.92
CA GLY A 413 -12.00 -9.92 -19.34
C GLY A 413 -11.00 -8.81 -19.06
N GLY A 414 -11.46 -7.63 -18.64
CA GLY A 414 -10.64 -6.45 -18.38
C GLY A 414 -10.24 -6.24 -16.93
N CYS A 415 -9.92 -4.99 -16.60
CA CYS A 415 -9.72 -4.51 -15.24
C CYS A 415 -11.07 -4.24 -14.57
N LEU A 416 -11.20 -4.61 -13.31
CA LEU A 416 -12.39 -4.43 -12.51
C LEU A 416 -12.12 -3.43 -11.38
N SER A 417 -12.86 -2.35 -11.34
CA SER A 417 -12.84 -1.40 -10.21
C SER A 417 -13.36 -2.08 -8.95
N THR A 418 -12.60 -1.99 -7.88
CA THR A 418 -13.03 -2.54 -6.61
C THR A 418 -14.06 -1.62 -5.95
N ASN A 419 -15.21 -2.15 -5.62
CA ASN A 419 -16.22 -1.45 -4.82
C ASN A 419 -16.80 -0.15 -5.42
N ILE A 420 -16.83 0.01 -6.73
CA ILE A 420 -17.56 1.14 -7.33
C ILE A 420 -19.07 0.99 -7.07
N LEU A 421 -19.58 -0.23 -7.14
CA LEU A 421 -20.87 -0.61 -6.59
C LEU A 421 -20.67 -1.53 -5.38
N GLY A 422 -21.41 -1.29 -4.31
CA GLY A 422 -21.51 -2.16 -3.16
C GLY A 422 -22.65 -3.18 -3.28
N PRO A 423 -22.86 -4.04 -2.27
CA PRO A 423 -23.99 -4.96 -2.22
C PRO A 423 -25.33 -4.25 -2.46
N GLY A 424 -26.17 -4.87 -3.29
CA GLY A 424 -27.45 -4.28 -3.73
C GLY A 424 -27.25 -3.14 -4.74
N GLU A 425 -26.16 -3.16 -5.49
CA GLU A 425 -25.83 -2.22 -6.56
C GLU A 425 -25.73 -0.74 -6.12
N LYS A 426 -25.47 -0.48 -4.85
CA LYS A 426 -25.35 0.88 -4.32
C LYS A 426 -24.04 1.52 -4.75
N LEU A 427 -24.10 2.71 -5.37
CA LEU A 427 -22.92 3.49 -5.74
C LEU A 427 -22.12 3.87 -4.49
N ARG A 428 -20.81 3.67 -4.52
CA ARG A 428 -19.88 3.95 -3.41
C ARG A 428 -18.85 5.04 -3.70
N VAL A 429 -18.90 5.59 -4.90
CA VAL A 429 -18.06 6.71 -5.33
C VAL A 429 -18.90 7.96 -5.48
N GLY A 430 -18.28 9.13 -5.36
CA GLY A 430 -18.93 10.40 -5.66
C GLY A 430 -18.92 10.71 -7.15
N GLU A 431 -19.72 11.73 -7.53
CA GLU A 431 -19.73 12.33 -8.85
C GLU A 431 -19.53 13.84 -8.71
N SER A 432 -18.63 14.41 -9.52
CA SER A 432 -18.44 15.85 -9.60
C SER A 432 -19.49 16.53 -10.45
N ALA A 433 -19.56 17.87 -10.39
CA ALA A 433 -20.35 18.67 -11.29
C ALA A 433 -20.00 18.45 -12.78
N ASP A 434 -18.78 18.01 -13.04
CA ASP A 434 -18.29 17.67 -14.39
C ASP A 434 -18.64 16.24 -14.82
N GLY A 435 -19.45 15.52 -14.04
CA GLY A 435 -19.81 14.13 -14.30
C GLY A 435 -18.67 13.13 -14.13
N LEU A 436 -17.60 13.52 -13.46
CA LEU A 436 -16.43 12.70 -13.25
C LEU A 436 -16.45 12.00 -11.89
N VAL A 437 -15.88 10.80 -11.85
CA VAL A 437 -15.78 10.03 -10.62
C VAL A 437 -14.94 10.76 -9.57
N VAL A 438 -15.41 10.72 -8.32
CA VAL A 438 -14.72 11.25 -7.13
C VAL A 438 -14.51 10.13 -6.14
N GLY A 439 -13.25 9.84 -5.85
CA GLY A 439 -12.87 8.92 -4.79
C GLY A 439 -12.68 9.63 -3.45
N PRO A 440 -12.49 8.86 -2.38
CA PRO A 440 -12.04 9.43 -1.10
C PRO A 440 -10.68 10.11 -1.30
N GLY A 441 -10.52 11.34 -0.82
CA GLY A 441 -9.31 12.13 -1.04
C GLY A 441 -9.39 13.07 -2.24
N ASP A 442 -10.57 13.64 -2.46
CA ASP A 442 -10.74 14.69 -3.47
C ASP A 442 -9.73 15.82 -3.29
N VAL A 443 -8.93 16.05 -4.34
CA VAL A 443 -7.83 17.02 -4.34
C VAL A 443 -8.20 18.37 -4.99
N ARG A 444 -9.44 18.54 -5.44
CA ARG A 444 -9.89 19.75 -6.15
C ARG A 444 -9.95 20.98 -5.26
N SER A 445 -9.96 20.79 -3.97
CA SER A 445 -9.93 21.87 -2.97
C SER A 445 -8.57 22.11 -2.34
N TYR A 446 -7.49 21.68 -2.99
CA TYR A 446 -6.13 21.86 -2.48
C TYR A 446 -5.56 23.25 -2.82
N PRO A 447 -4.79 23.84 -1.91
CA PRO A 447 -4.81 23.54 -0.48
C PRO A 447 -6.10 24.04 0.16
N ALA A 448 -6.60 23.32 1.15
CA ALA A 448 -7.86 23.62 1.80
C ALA A 448 -7.85 24.99 2.53
N ARG A 449 -6.66 25.50 2.85
CA ARG A 449 -6.43 26.81 3.51
C ARG A 449 -5.15 27.42 2.98
N GLN A 450 -5.18 28.70 2.65
CA GLN A 450 -4.03 29.47 2.14
C GLN A 450 -3.63 30.59 3.11
N PRO A 451 -2.34 30.82 3.37
CA PRO A 451 -1.23 29.87 3.29
C PRO A 451 -1.43 28.81 4.35
N SER A 452 -1.39 27.53 3.99
CA SER A 452 -1.65 26.52 4.99
C SER A 452 -0.38 26.16 5.74
N ARG A 453 -0.28 26.67 6.96
CA ARG A 453 0.62 26.09 7.93
C ARG A 453 0.10 24.69 8.26
N PRO A 454 0.90 23.61 8.15
CA PRO A 454 0.42 22.28 8.44
C PRO A 454 -0.09 22.16 9.88
N GLU A 455 -1.22 21.50 10.07
CA GLU A 455 -1.77 21.18 11.38
C GLU A 455 -1.30 19.81 11.87
N THR A 456 -0.89 18.92 10.93
CA THR A 456 -0.51 17.55 11.28
C THR A 456 0.99 17.31 11.14
N VAL A 457 1.52 16.45 11.99
CA VAL A 457 2.94 16.00 11.91
C VAL A 457 3.25 15.30 10.60
N ASN A 458 2.24 14.78 9.90
CA ASN A 458 2.38 14.13 8.60
C ASN A 458 2.38 15.10 7.42
N LEU A 459 2.20 16.39 7.66
CA LEU A 459 2.17 17.44 6.63
C LEU A 459 1.20 17.11 5.47
N ARG A 460 0.17 16.30 5.74
CA ARG A 460 -0.75 15.81 4.70
C ARG A 460 -1.54 16.93 4.04
N GLU A 461 -1.65 18.07 4.70
CA GLU A 461 -2.27 19.29 4.18
C GLU A 461 -1.50 19.86 3.00
N LEU A 462 -0.21 19.57 2.92
CA LEU A 462 0.68 20.00 1.83
C LEU A 462 0.69 19.01 0.65
N LEU A 463 0.10 17.82 0.80
CA LEU A 463 0.21 16.73 -0.16
C LEU A 463 -1.18 16.38 -0.71
N PRO A 464 -1.48 16.75 -1.96
CA PRO A 464 -2.84 16.75 -2.48
C PRO A 464 -3.57 15.41 -2.37
N THR A 465 -2.91 14.31 -2.73
CA THR A 465 -3.53 12.97 -2.71
C THR A 465 -3.09 12.10 -1.54
N GLY A 466 -2.14 12.54 -0.73
CA GLY A 466 -1.61 11.78 0.42
C GLY A 466 -2.62 11.51 1.54
N ARG A 467 -3.87 11.91 1.37
CA ARG A 467 -4.94 11.78 2.37
C ARG A 467 -5.43 10.34 2.52
N ALA A 468 -5.39 9.55 1.46
CA ALA A 468 -5.96 8.20 1.45
C ALA A 468 -5.17 7.22 2.30
N MET A 469 -3.83 7.26 2.22
CA MET A 469 -2.94 6.33 2.91
C MET A 469 -2.19 6.96 4.08
N GLY A 470 -1.99 8.27 4.09
CA GLY A 470 -1.20 9.00 5.08
C GLY A 470 0.29 8.69 4.96
N THR A 471 1.10 9.73 4.86
CA THR A 471 2.56 9.61 4.86
C THR A 471 3.10 9.96 6.22
N ILE A 472 4.12 9.26 6.70
CA ILE A 472 4.70 9.52 8.01
C ILE A 472 5.88 10.46 7.85
N MET A 473 5.66 11.74 8.16
CA MET A 473 6.63 12.82 7.96
C MET A 473 7.31 13.29 9.27
N ILE A 474 7.23 12.50 10.34
CA ILE A 474 7.76 12.92 11.66
C ILE A 474 9.26 13.21 11.66
N GLY A 475 10.04 12.55 10.80
CA GLY A 475 11.46 12.86 10.65
C GLY A 475 11.69 14.26 10.12
N LEU A 476 10.83 14.73 9.22
CA LEU A 476 10.86 16.09 8.70
C LEU A 476 10.28 17.09 9.71
N SER A 477 9.02 16.90 10.08
CA SER A 477 8.26 17.90 10.86
C SER A 477 8.74 18.05 12.30
N ILE A 478 9.43 17.07 12.86
CA ILE A 478 9.89 17.10 14.25
C ILE A 478 11.40 17.36 14.36
N VAL A 479 12.19 16.95 13.36
CA VAL A 479 13.65 17.08 13.43
C VAL A 479 14.19 18.12 12.46
N ARG A 480 13.92 17.98 11.15
CA ARG A 480 14.52 18.84 10.13
C ARG A 480 13.82 20.20 9.99
N ARG A 481 12.50 20.23 10.11
CA ARG A 481 11.67 21.43 9.92
C ARG A 481 10.60 21.58 11.02
N PRO A 482 11.03 21.67 12.31
CA PRO A 482 10.10 21.86 13.43
C PRO A 482 9.34 23.21 13.37
N ASP A 483 9.82 24.14 12.56
CA ASP A 483 9.20 25.43 12.27
C ASP A 483 7.88 25.33 11.48
N LEU A 484 7.63 24.21 10.82
CA LEU A 484 6.38 23.98 10.09
C LEU A 484 5.16 23.80 11.00
N LEU A 485 5.37 23.37 12.24
CA LEU A 485 4.32 23.23 13.25
C LEU A 485 4.36 24.40 14.24
N ASP A 486 3.19 24.84 14.71
CA ASP A 486 3.07 25.86 15.76
C ASP A 486 2.97 25.25 17.17
N TYR A 487 3.15 23.94 17.28
CA TYR A 487 3.15 23.19 18.54
C TYR A 487 4.26 22.12 18.51
N LYS A 488 4.64 21.64 19.70
CA LYS A 488 5.61 20.55 19.84
C LYS A 488 4.88 19.26 20.23
N PRO A 489 4.91 18.22 19.41
CA PRO A 489 4.37 16.91 19.77
C PRO A 489 5.03 16.35 21.03
N GLU A 490 4.26 15.63 21.87
CA GLU A 490 4.73 15.24 23.20
C GLU A 490 4.45 13.79 23.57
N VAL A 491 3.31 13.23 23.09
CA VAL A 491 2.98 11.81 23.28
C VAL A 491 2.87 11.12 21.94
N LEU A 492 3.60 10.02 21.79
CA LEU A 492 3.54 9.14 20.60
C LEU A 492 2.95 7.80 20.98
N VAL A 493 1.86 7.42 20.35
CA VAL A 493 1.26 6.09 20.46
C VAL A 493 1.46 5.34 19.14
N LEU A 494 2.13 4.20 19.21
CA LEU A 494 2.44 3.33 18.07
C LEU A 494 1.60 2.06 18.17
N ASN A 495 0.56 1.94 17.33
CA ASN A 495 -0.33 0.79 17.36
C ASN A 495 0.10 -0.26 16.34
N ASN A 496 0.72 -1.34 16.80
CA ASN A 496 1.21 -2.47 16.01
C ASN A 496 1.97 -2.03 14.75
N PHE A 497 2.90 -1.09 14.93
CA PHE A 497 3.61 -0.44 13.85
C PHE A 497 5.13 -0.45 14.04
N ASN A 498 5.83 -1.29 13.29
CA ASN A 498 7.28 -1.29 13.27
C ASN A 498 7.82 -0.23 12.30
N MET A 499 7.73 1.04 12.71
CA MET A 499 8.11 2.20 11.92
C MET A 499 9.59 2.19 11.56
N MET A 500 10.45 1.71 12.45
CA MET A 500 11.91 1.66 12.23
C MET A 500 12.30 0.77 11.05
N MET A 501 11.55 -0.30 10.81
CA MET A 501 11.76 -1.17 9.66
C MET A 501 11.01 -0.73 8.40
N SER A 502 9.89 -0.03 8.56
CA SER A 502 9.05 0.40 7.43
C SER A 502 9.45 1.76 6.88
N GLY A 503 9.99 2.64 7.72
CA GLY A 503 10.39 3.98 7.35
C GLY A 503 11.79 4.04 6.74
N VAL A 504 12.11 5.18 6.20
CA VAL A 504 13.43 5.49 5.64
C VAL A 504 14.29 6.20 6.68
N GLU A 505 15.60 6.16 6.49
CA GLU A 505 16.58 6.83 7.36
C GLU A 505 16.29 6.58 8.86
N PRO A 506 16.41 5.32 9.36
CA PRO A 506 16.04 4.95 10.72
C PRO A 506 16.68 5.81 11.82
N ALA A 507 17.88 6.31 11.59
CA ALA A 507 18.55 7.21 12.53
C ALA A 507 17.75 8.51 12.75
N LEU A 508 17.23 9.12 11.67
CA LEU A 508 16.39 10.31 11.76
C LEU A 508 15.07 10.02 12.45
N LEU A 509 14.47 8.87 12.16
CA LEU A 509 13.23 8.45 12.83
C LEU A 509 13.44 8.20 14.32
N ALA A 510 14.57 7.60 14.70
CA ALA A 510 14.91 7.43 16.11
C ALA A 510 15.11 8.77 16.83
N GLN A 511 15.73 9.76 16.16
CA GLN A 511 15.84 11.12 16.67
C GLN A 511 14.45 11.76 16.85
N ALA A 512 13.54 11.59 15.88
CA ALA A 512 12.18 12.09 15.98
C ALA A 512 11.43 11.45 17.17
N VAL A 513 11.51 10.14 17.32
CA VAL A 513 10.94 9.42 18.48
C VAL A 513 11.55 9.92 19.80
N GLY A 514 12.85 10.18 19.81
CA GLY A 514 13.56 10.73 20.97
C GLY A 514 13.09 12.10 21.44
N LYS A 515 12.37 12.87 20.59
CA LYS A 515 11.83 14.20 20.96
C LYS A 515 10.51 14.14 21.74
N PHE A 516 9.84 12.98 21.76
CA PHE A 516 8.60 12.80 22.52
C PHE A 516 8.89 12.56 24.02
N GLY A 517 8.08 13.18 24.87
CA GLY A 517 8.15 12.99 26.31
C GLY A 517 7.64 11.65 26.78
N LEU A 518 6.70 11.04 26.04
CA LEU A 518 6.19 9.68 26.27
C LEU A 518 5.97 8.97 24.95
N VAL A 519 6.52 7.75 24.84
CA VAL A 519 6.31 6.84 23.72
C VAL A 519 5.67 5.55 24.20
N VAL A 520 4.48 5.25 23.69
CA VAL A 520 3.71 4.05 24.02
C VAL A 520 3.63 3.15 22.80
N PHE A 521 4.03 1.91 22.95
CA PHE A 521 3.94 0.90 21.89
C PHE A 521 2.89 -0.15 22.25
N LEU A 522 1.91 -0.36 21.39
CA LEU A 522 0.94 -1.45 21.47
C LEU A 522 1.37 -2.51 20.45
N GLY A 523 1.65 -3.73 20.89
CA GLY A 523 2.06 -4.79 19.96
C GLY A 523 2.21 -6.16 20.61
N ASP A 524 2.21 -7.18 19.76
CA ASP A 524 2.39 -8.58 20.15
C ASP A 524 3.85 -9.06 20.05
N LYS A 525 4.76 -8.18 19.62
CA LYS A 525 6.20 -8.46 19.46
C LYS A 525 7.06 -7.27 19.89
N LEU A 526 8.21 -7.56 20.49
CA LEU A 526 9.22 -6.54 20.79
C LEU A 526 10.07 -6.27 19.54
N THR A 527 9.63 -5.29 18.77
CA THR A 527 10.26 -4.88 17.50
C THR A 527 11.31 -3.79 17.71
N GLU A 528 12.01 -3.41 16.65
CA GLU A 528 12.96 -2.29 16.62
C GLU A 528 12.31 -0.98 17.09
N THR A 529 11.04 -0.80 16.80
CA THR A 529 10.26 0.37 17.23
C THR A 529 9.86 0.24 18.70
N ALA A 530 9.50 -0.96 19.15
CA ALA A 530 9.21 -1.21 20.57
C ALA A 530 10.41 -0.90 21.45
N GLU A 531 11.64 -1.17 21.00
CA GLU A 531 12.87 -0.85 21.73
C GLU A 531 13.08 0.66 21.96
N LEU A 532 12.34 1.53 21.27
CA LEU A 532 12.35 2.99 21.51
C LEU A 532 11.21 3.45 22.42
N ALA A 533 10.28 2.59 22.80
CA ALA A 533 9.14 2.96 23.65
C ALA A 533 9.53 3.10 25.14
N ASP A 534 8.75 3.86 25.87
CA ASP A 534 8.80 3.95 27.34
C ASP A 534 7.89 2.91 27.98
N ILE A 535 6.75 2.64 27.32
CA ILE A 535 5.76 1.68 27.78
C ILE A 535 5.36 0.78 26.62
N VAL A 536 5.40 -0.54 26.83
CA VAL A 536 4.83 -1.53 25.93
C VAL A 536 3.55 -2.08 26.53
N LEU A 537 2.44 -1.96 25.79
CA LEU A 537 1.15 -2.56 26.13
C LEU A 537 0.96 -3.79 25.24
N PRO A 538 0.99 -5.01 25.82
CA PRO A 538 0.97 -6.25 25.06
C PRO A 538 -0.39 -6.49 24.41
N LEU A 539 -0.38 -6.82 23.11
CA LEU A 539 -1.56 -7.20 22.36
C LEU A 539 -1.68 -8.73 22.26
N ARG A 540 -2.92 -9.23 22.37
CA ARG A 540 -3.23 -10.63 22.02
C ARG A 540 -2.77 -10.92 20.60
N GLN A 541 -2.12 -12.05 20.40
CA GLN A 541 -1.72 -12.52 19.07
C GLN A 541 -2.96 -12.84 18.23
N HIS A 542 -2.82 -12.77 16.92
CA HIS A 542 -3.94 -12.93 16.00
C HIS A 542 -4.79 -14.19 16.21
N ALA A 543 -4.18 -15.32 16.58
CA ALA A 543 -4.89 -16.57 16.84
C ALA A 543 -5.67 -16.57 18.17
N GLN A 544 -5.50 -15.55 19.01
CA GLN A 544 -6.18 -15.35 20.28
C GLN A 544 -7.24 -14.24 20.24
N ARG A 545 -7.50 -13.67 19.05
CA ARG A 545 -8.38 -12.49 18.87
C ARG A 545 -9.66 -12.85 18.15
N LEU A 546 -10.73 -12.16 18.53
CA LEU A 546 -11.99 -12.11 17.82
C LEU A 546 -12.04 -10.81 17.00
N ASP A 547 -12.21 -10.90 15.68
CA ASP A 547 -12.30 -9.75 14.77
C ASP A 547 -13.27 -10.01 13.61
N PHE A 548 -14.01 -8.96 13.21
CA PHE A 548 -14.92 -8.98 12.07
C PHE A 548 -15.11 -7.56 11.49
N PRO A 549 -15.31 -7.44 10.19
CA PRO A 549 -14.88 -8.40 9.17
C PRO A 549 -13.38 -8.29 8.95
N MET A 550 -12.72 -9.40 8.66
CA MET A 550 -11.28 -9.38 8.41
C MET A 550 -10.93 -8.86 7.02
N ASN A 551 -11.88 -8.89 6.13
CA ASN A 551 -11.74 -8.53 4.73
C ASN A 551 -12.94 -7.74 4.20
N SER A 552 -13.46 -6.82 5.00
CA SER A 552 -14.68 -6.04 4.71
C SER A 552 -14.67 -5.27 3.40
N MET A 553 -13.50 -4.89 2.94
CA MET A 553 -13.35 -4.22 1.65
C MET A 553 -13.21 -5.17 0.47
N ARG A 554 -13.36 -6.47 0.68
CA ARG A 554 -12.74 -7.49 -0.16
C ARG A 554 -13.70 -8.47 -0.83
N GLY A 555 -14.96 -8.15 -0.95
CA GLY A 555 -15.88 -8.89 -1.82
C GLY A 555 -15.45 -8.95 -3.29
N TRP A 556 -14.39 -8.25 -3.64
CA TRP A 556 -13.82 -8.15 -4.98
C TRP A 556 -12.77 -9.20 -5.30
N ILE A 557 -12.23 -9.89 -4.31
CA ILE A 557 -11.03 -10.71 -4.49
C ILE A 557 -11.22 -11.89 -5.45
N ASN A 558 -12.42 -12.47 -5.54
CA ASN A 558 -12.70 -13.53 -6.53
C ASN A 558 -13.66 -13.11 -7.65
N GLY A 559 -14.06 -11.85 -7.69
CA GLY A 559 -14.97 -11.30 -8.71
C GLY A 559 -16.43 -11.78 -8.61
N ASP A 560 -16.72 -12.92 -7.99
CA ASP A 560 -18.02 -13.59 -8.07
C ASP A 560 -18.88 -13.47 -6.82
N HIS A 561 -18.27 -13.20 -5.64
CA HIS A 561 -18.97 -13.17 -4.38
C HIS A 561 -18.60 -11.98 -3.52
N TRP A 562 -19.59 -11.43 -2.82
CA TRP A 562 -19.36 -10.70 -1.58
C TRP A 562 -19.14 -11.73 -0.48
N TYR A 563 -18.09 -11.59 0.32
CA TYR A 563 -17.89 -12.47 1.45
C TYR A 563 -17.30 -11.73 2.64
N TYR A 564 -17.65 -12.23 3.81
CA TYR A 564 -17.24 -11.68 5.10
C TYR A 564 -16.68 -12.80 5.94
N THR A 565 -15.57 -12.57 6.60
CA THR A 565 -14.88 -13.60 7.38
C THR A 565 -14.75 -13.19 8.83
N LEU A 566 -14.91 -14.17 9.73
CA LEU A 566 -14.66 -14.03 11.14
C LEU A 566 -13.30 -14.63 11.51
N ARG A 567 -12.47 -13.84 12.17
CA ARG A 567 -11.35 -14.38 12.94
C ARG A 567 -11.83 -14.63 14.37
N GLN A 568 -11.65 -15.84 14.84
CA GLN A 568 -11.97 -16.19 16.21
C GLN A 568 -10.75 -16.77 16.92
N PRO A 569 -10.71 -16.68 18.27
CA PRO A 569 -9.69 -17.36 19.07
C PRO A 569 -9.68 -18.86 18.77
N VAL A 570 -8.50 -19.40 18.51
CA VAL A 570 -8.32 -20.84 18.28
C VAL A 570 -7.61 -21.54 19.43
N VAL A 571 -7.06 -20.75 20.35
CA VAL A 571 -6.39 -21.24 21.55
C VAL A 571 -6.49 -20.17 22.63
N GLU A 572 -6.61 -20.64 23.87
CA GLU A 572 -6.43 -19.83 25.07
C GLU A 572 -5.03 -20.08 25.61
N LEU A 573 -4.20 -19.07 25.58
CA LEU A 573 -2.88 -19.08 26.22
C LEU A 573 -2.97 -18.19 27.46
N GLU A 574 -2.30 -18.60 28.50
CA GLU A 574 -2.17 -17.79 29.70
C GLU A 574 -1.39 -16.50 29.37
N THR A 575 -2.08 -15.38 29.39
CA THR A 575 -1.51 -14.06 29.05
C THR A 575 -2.38 -12.95 29.61
N GLU A 576 -1.76 -11.86 30.05
CA GLU A 576 -2.45 -10.63 30.39
C GLU A 576 -2.62 -9.68 29.18
N ALA A 577 -2.18 -10.09 27.98
CA ALA A 577 -2.33 -9.29 26.76
C ALA A 577 -3.80 -9.01 26.44
N LYS A 578 -4.08 -7.81 25.93
CA LYS A 578 -5.45 -7.36 25.66
C LYS A 578 -5.72 -7.15 24.17
N HIS A 579 -7.01 -7.06 23.82
CA HIS A 579 -7.42 -6.60 22.49
C HIS A 579 -7.20 -5.08 22.39
N PRO A 580 -6.73 -4.51 21.25
CA PRO A 580 -6.48 -3.07 21.14
C PRO A 580 -7.74 -2.23 21.40
N VAL A 581 -8.92 -2.69 21.04
CA VAL A 581 -10.18 -1.98 21.31
C VAL A 581 -10.47 -1.86 22.82
N GLU A 582 -10.17 -2.89 23.62
CA GLU A 582 -10.28 -2.83 25.07
C GLU A 582 -9.37 -1.75 25.65
N ILE A 583 -8.14 -1.64 25.14
CA ILE A 583 -7.17 -0.64 25.59
C ILE A 583 -7.65 0.77 25.28
N TYR A 584 -8.11 1.04 24.05
CA TYR A 584 -8.58 2.36 23.67
C TYR A 584 -9.88 2.78 24.35
N MET A 585 -10.82 1.85 24.63
CA MET A 585 -11.99 2.12 25.44
C MET A 585 -11.62 2.51 26.88
N GLU A 586 -10.68 1.76 27.47
CA GLU A 586 -10.23 2.05 28.83
C GLU A 586 -9.48 3.40 28.90
N LEU A 587 -8.63 3.70 27.94
CA LEU A 587 -7.98 5.01 27.83
C LEU A 587 -9.02 6.14 27.66
N ALA A 588 -10.02 5.97 26.80
CA ALA A 588 -11.09 6.95 26.63
C ALA A 588 -11.87 7.20 27.92
N LYS A 589 -12.14 6.14 28.70
CA LYS A 589 -12.77 6.23 30.00
C LYS A 589 -11.91 7.03 30.99
N ARG A 590 -10.61 6.69 31.11
CA ARG A 590 -9.66 7.33 32.04
C ARG A 590 -9.43 8.81 31.75
N VAL A 591 -9.49 9.22 30.49
CA VAL A 591 -9.36 10.64 30.10
C VAL A 591 -10.71 11.37 30.04
N GLY A 592 -11.80 10.76 30.50
CA GLY A 592 -13.13 11.39 30.55
C GLY A 592 -13.78 11.59 29.16
N LYS A 593 -13.43 10.77 28.15
CA LYS A 593 -13.92 10.87 26.79
C LYS A 593 -14.68 9.63 26.32
N LEU A 594 -15.16 8.79 27.23
CA LEU A 594 -15.85 7.55 26.87
C LEU A 594 -17.09 7.80 26.02
N ALA A 595 -18.01 8.66 26.47
CA ALA A 595 -19.26 8.92 25.74
C ALA A 595 -19.00 9.47 24.30
N PRO A 596 -18.21 10.54 24.08
CA PRO A 596 -17.92 11.01 22.72
C PRO A 596 -17.14 10.00 21.88
N PHE A 597 -16.31 9.16 22.51
CA PHE A 597 -15.65 8.05 21.83
C PHE A 597 -16.67 7.02 21.34
N MET A 598 -17.54 6.55 22.20
CA MET A 598 -18.55 5.54 21.87
C MET A 598 -19.56 6.05 20.83
N GLU A 599 -19.93 7.34 20.86
CA GLU A 599 -20.75 7.96 19.81
C GLU A 599 -20.09 7.86 18.42
N ARG A 600 -18.81 8.22 18.33
CA ARG A 600 -18.04 8.13 17.08
C ARG A 600 -17.85 6.69 16.64
N PHE A 601 -17.62 5.79 17.59
CA PHE A 601 -17.43 4.38 17.31
C PHE A 601 -18.72 3.73 16.79
N ASN A 602 -19.89 4.05 17.40
CA ASN A 602 -21.20 3.65 16.88
C ASN A 602 -21.40 4.14 15.42
N ALA A 603 -21.09 5.41 15.15
CA ALA A 603 -21.21 5.97 13.80
C ALA A 603 -20.27 5.30 12.82
N GLY A 604 -19.01 5.09 13.20
CA GLY A 604 -17.99 4.45 12.35
C GLY A 604 -18.28 2.98 12.04
N LEU A 605 -18.92 2.25 12.97
CA LEU A 605 -19.41 0.88 12.75
C LEU A 605 -20.81 0.83 12.13
N SER A 606 -21.40 1.99 11.83
CA SER A 606 -22.77 2.12 11.28
C SER A 606 -23.86 1.47 12.15
N LEU A 607 -23.69 1.45 13.48
CA LEU A 607 -24.66 0.89 14.42
C LEU A 607 -25.84 1.86 14.60
N LYS A 608 -27.05 1.37 14.36
CA LYS A 608 -28.29 2.16 14.42
C LYS A 608 -29.36 1.47 15.26
N GLY A 609 -30.28 2.26 15.80
CA GLY A 609 -31.44 1.76 16.58
C GLY A 609 -31.01 0.82 17.71
N PRO A 610 -31.61 -0.37 17.83
CA PRO A 610 -31.32 -1.30 18.93
C PRO A 610 -29.89 -1.89 18.89
N LEU A 611 -29.18 -1.75 17.77
CA LEU A 611 -27.79 -2.22 17.66
C LEU A 611 -26.77 -1.21 18.19
N ARG A 612 -27.17 0.01 18.53
CA ARG A 612 -26.23 0.99 19.12
C ARG A 612 -25.71 0.49 20.46
N LEU A 613 -24.41 0.71 20.67
CA LEU A 613 -23.75 0.48 21.95
C LEU A 613 -24.08 1.63 22.89
N ASP A 614 -24.27 1.33 24.16
CA ASP A 614 -24.43 2.32 25.23
C ASP A 614 -23.16 3.17 25.33
N VAL A 615 -23.32 4.48 25.39
CA VAL A 615 -22.18 5.40 25.38
C VAL A 615 -21.56 5.63 26.76
N GLU A 616 -22.26 5.25 27.82
CA GLU A 616 -21.84 5.52 29.19
C GLU A 616 -21.01 4.37 29.80
N ARG A 617 -20.89 3.25 29.10
CA ARG A 617 -20.13 2.09 29.56
C ARG A 617 -19.22 1.49 28.50
N THR A 618 -18.26 0.73 28.95
CA THR A 618 -17.45 -0.16 28.07
C THR A 618 -18.22 -1.41 27.71
N HIS A 619 -17.84 -2.07 26.62
CA HIS A 619 -18.49 -3.26 26.08
C HIS A 619 -17.48 -4.38 25.84
N SER A 620 -17.94 -5.63 25.90
CA SER A 620 -17.11 -6.76 25.51
C SER A 620 -16.90 -6.80 23.99
N ILE A 621 -15.83 -7.42 23.55
CA ILE A 621 -15.53 -7.59 22.11
C ILE A 621 -16.65 -8.37 21.42
N GLU A 622 -17.20 -9.41 22.08
CA GLU A 622 -18.33 -10.21 21.60
C GLU A 622 -19.57 -9.34 21.38
N GLU A 623 -19.93 -8.49 22.36
CA GLU A 623 -21.10 -7.60 22.24
C GLU A 623 -20.93 -6.62 21.07
N ILE A 624 -19.77 -6.02 20.94
CA ILE A 624 -19.48 -5.07 19.85
C ILE A 624 -19.59 -5.77 18.51
N LEU A 625 -18.97 -6.92 18.36
CA LEU A 625 -18.90 -7.64 17.10
C LEU A 625 -20.21 -8.28 16.71
N ASP A 626 -20.99 -8.83 17.64
CA ASP A 626 -22.32 -9.35 17.33
C ASP A 626 -23.22 -8.26 16.76
N ARG A 627 -23.21 -7.06 17.36
CA ARG A 627 -23.98 -5.90 16.85
C ARG A 627 -23.44 -5.41 15.50
N HIS A 628 -22.12 -5.42 15.32
CA HIS A 628 -21.51 -5.01 14.06
C HIS A 628 -21.78 -6.01 12.92
N ILE A 629 -21.78 -7.30 13.21
CA ILE A 629 -22.16 -8.36 12.27
C ILE A 629 -23.63 -8.17 11.83
N LYS A 630 -24.55 -8.05 12.80
CA LYS A 630 -25.97 -7.84 12.54
C LYS A 630 -26.24 -6.54 11.74
N SER A 631 -25.48 -5.47 12.03
CA SER A 631 -25.58 -4.22 11.26
C SER A 631 -25.05 -4.35 9.84
N THR A 632 -24.06 -5.19 9.63
CA THR A 632 -23.39 -5.37 8.32
C THR A 632 -24.11 -6.35 7.41
N LEU A 633 -24.61 -7.45 7.97
CA LEU A 633 -25.14 -8.61 7.23
C LEU A 633 -26.68 -8.72 7.27
N GLY A 634 -27.33 -7.92 8.12
CA GLY A 634 -28.75 -8.06 8.43
C GLY A 634 -28.99 -8.92 9.67
N GLY A 635 -30.10 -8.68 10.33
CA GLY A 635 -30.36 -9.20 11.69
C GLY A 635 -30.43 -10.71 11.86
N GLU A 636 -30.50 -11.48 10.78
CA GLU A 636 -30.58 -12.95 10.81
C GLU A 636 -29.19 -13.62 10.95
N CYS A 637 -28.10 -12.93 10.60
CA CYS A 637 -26.74 -13.43 10.72
C CYS A 637 -26.09 -12.83 11.96
N GLY A 638 -25.66 -13.68 12.91
CA GLY A 638 -24.99 -13.30 14.14
C GLY A 638 -23.62 -13.91 14.30
N LEU A 639 -22.98 -13.58 15.41
CA LEU A 639 -21.62 -14.04 15.75
C LEU A 639 -21.51 -15.57 15.79
N GLU A 640 -22.49 -16.28 16.39
CA GLU A 640 -22.43 -17.73 16.54
C GLU A 640 -22.44 -18.46 15.19
N GLN A 641 -23.27 -18.02 14.25
CA GLN A 641 -23.29 -18.60 12.91
C GLN A 641 -21.93 -18.46 12.19
N LEU A 642 -21.28 -17.31 12.35
CA LEU A 642 -19.95 -17.09 11.77
C LEU A 642 -18.86 -17.88 12.51
N ARG A 643 -19.02 -18.18 13.79
CA ARG A 643 -18.10 -19.04 14.53
C ARG A 643 -18.08 -20.46 13.98
N GLU A 644 -19.23 -20.99 13.58
CA GLU A 644 -19.32 -22.34 13.01
C GLU A 644 -18.69 -22.45 11.64
N THR A 645 -18.90 -21.46 10.77
CA THR A 645 -18.51 -21.53 9.35
C THR A 645 -17.19 -20.80 9.04
N GLY A 646 -16.82 -19.81 9.86
CA GLY A 646 -15.66 -18.92 9.62
C GLY A 646 -15.91 -17.83 8.58
N PHE A 647 -16.95 -17.94 7.77
CA PHE A 647 -17.33 -16.94 6.76
C PHE A 647 -18.79 -17.06 6.33
N VAL A 648 -19.26 -15.98 5.71
CA VAL A 648 -20.53 -15.97 4.95
C VAL A 648 -20.25 -15.33 3.59
N SER A 649 -20.92 -15.82 2.54
CA SER A 649 -20.76 -15.28 1.18
C SER A 649 -22.09 -15.16 0.44
N PHE A 650 -22.18 -14.15 -0.40
CA PHE A 650 -23.35 -13.87 -1.25
C PHE A 650 -22.88 -13.67 -2.69
N PRO A 651 -23.61 -14.20 -3.70
CA PRO A 651 -23.25 -13.99 -5.10
C PRO A 651 -23.35 -12.48 -5.45
N ARG A 652 -22.45 -12.01 -6.28
CA ARG A 652 -22.51 -10.68 -6.88
C ARG A 652 -23.41 -10.71 -8.10
N THR A 653 -24.23 -9.68 -8.26
CA THR A 653 -24.96 -9.49 -9.51
C THR A 653 -24.01 -9.19 -10.67
N LEU A 654 -24.48 -9.39 -11.89
CA LEU A 654 -23.70 -9.08 -13.08
C LEU A 654 -23.34 -7.58 -13.15
N ALA A 655 -24.24 -6.69 -12.66
CA ALA A 655 -23.98 -5.26 -12.59
C ALA A 655 -22.93 -4.89 -11.53
N GLU A 656 -22.88 -5.59 -10.40
CA GLU A 656 -21.85 -5.41 -9.39
C GLU A 656 -20.47 -5.86 -9.87
N LYS A 657 -20.41 -6.81 -10.82
CA LYS A 657 -19.16 -7.28 -11.43
C LYS A 657 -18.68 -6.37 -12.56
N TYR A 658 -19.59 -6.01 -13.46
CA TYR A 658 -19.30 -5.29 -14.70
C TYR A 658 -20.13 -4.01 -14.76
N PRO A 659 -19.91 -3.09 -13.80
CA PRO A 659 -20.82 -1.96 -13.64
C PRO A 659 -20.85 -1.02 -14.85
N ARG A 660 -19.73 -0.74 -15.51
CA ARG A 660 -19.71 0.14 -16.69
C ARG A 660 -20.35 -0.47 -17.93
N ALA A 661 -20.44 -1.79 -17.98
CA ALA A 661 -21.15 -2.47 -19.06
C ALA A 661 -22.69 -2.38 -18.93
N LEU A 662 -23.21 -2.14 -17.72
CA LEU A 662 -24.64 -2.28 -17.38
C LEU A 662 -25.28 -1.06 -16.74
N LYS A 663 -24.49 -0.12 -16.24
CA LYS A 663 -24.97 1.06 -15.50
C LYS A 663 -24.36 2.34 -16.07
N LYS A 664 -25.11 3.43 -16.00
CA LYS A 664 -24.56 4.76 -16.15
C LYS A 664 -23.81 5.10 -14.86
N LEU A 665 -22.50 5.28 -14.96
CA LEU A 665 -21.62 5.61 -13.85
C LEU A 665 -20.94 6.96 -14.10
N PRO A 666 -20.43 7.61 -13.04
CA PRO A 666 -19.52 8.74 -13.20
C PRO A 666 -18.33 8.37 -14.11
N ARG A 667 -17.95 9.30 -14.98
CA ARG A 667 -16.92 9.10 -15.99
C ARG A 667 -15.53 8.93 -15.36
N ALA A 668 -14.73 8.04 -15.90
CA ALA A 668 -13.33 7.90 -15.52
C ALA A 668 -12.50 9.07 -16.09
N HIS A 669 -11.39 9.40 -15.40
CA HIS A 669 -10.53 10.48 -15.85
C HIS A 669 -9.52 9.97 -16.90
N LEU A 670 -9.39 10.72 -17.98
CA LEU A 670 -8.34 10.64 -19.00
C LEU A 670 -7.55 11.95 -19.06
N TYR A 671 -8.22 13.06 -18.75
CA TYR A 671 -7.66 14.39 -18.63
C TYR A 671 -7.95 14.93 -17.22
N PHE A 672 -6.95 15.52 -16.58
CA PHE A 672 -6.96 15.88 -15.16
C PHE A 672 -6.86 17.40 -15.00
N GLU A 673 -7.86 18.15 -15.50
CA GLU A 673 -7.90 19.62 -15.46
C GLU A 673 -7.55 20.17 -14.08
N PHE A 674 -8.14 19.63 -13.01
CA PHE A 674 -7.97 20.10 -11.63
C PHE A 674 -6.52 20.03 -11.13
N LEU A 675 -5.66 19.23 -11.75
CA LEU A 675 -4.24 19.21 -11.39
C LEU A 675 -3.50 20.48 -11.79
N LEU A 676 -4.01 21.27 -12.73
CA LEU A 676 -3.42 22.54 -13.14
C LEU A 676 -3.49 23.55 -11.98
N ASP A 677 -4.68 23.74 -11.44
CA ASP A 677 -4.91 24.65 -10.30
C ASP A 677 -4.24 24.12 -9.04
N THR A 678 -4.36 22.80 -8.79
CA THR A 678 -3.70 22.14 -7.66
C THR A 678 -2.19 22.36 -7.73
N GLY A 679 -1.58 22.26 -8.91
CA GLY A 679 -0.14 22.48 -9.10
C GLY A 679 0.28 23.91 -8.82
N ALA A 680 -0.48 24.89 -9.34
CA ALA A 680 -0.21 26.30 -9.09
C ALA A 680 -0.24 26.66 -7.59
N GLU A 681 -1.25 26.16 -6.87
CA GLU A 681 -1.36 26.36 -5.42
C GLU A 681 -0.30 25.56 -4.65
N PHE A 682 0.08 24.36 -5.11
CA PHE A 682 1.17 23.60 -4.54
C PHE A 682 2.51 24.32 -4.64
N ASP A 683 2.86 24.83 -5.84
CA ASP A 683 4.10 25.56 -6.06
C ASP A 683 4.16 26.84 -5.21
N LYS A 684 3.04 27.56 -5.12
CA LYS A 684 2.93 28.74 -4.25
C LYS A 684 3.16 28.37 -2.78
N THR A 685 2.48 27.34 -2.27
CA THR A 685 2.62 26.88 -0.88
C THR A 685 4.05 26.38 -0.59
N ALA A 686 4.66 25.65 -1.52
CA ALA A 686 6.04 25.19 -1.41
C ALA A 686 7.02 26.37 -1.31
N ALA A 687 6.83 27.41 -2.14
CA ALA A 687 7.66 28.62 -2.11
C ALA A 687 7.50 29.40 -0.80
N GLU A 688 6.27 29.62 -0.35
CA GLU A 688 5.98 30.34 0.91
C GLU A 688 6.58 29.64 2.14
N LEU A 689 6.49 28.30 2.19
CA LEU A 689 7.04 27.48 3.26
C LEU A 689 8.53 27.13 3.06
N LYS A 690 9.14 27.56 1.96
CA LYS A 690 10.53 27.25 1.58
C LYS A 690 10.83 25.76 1.60
N LEU A 691 9.97 24.98 0.95
CA LEU A 691 10.09 23.52 0.82
C LEU A 691 10.64 23.18 -0.57
N ALA A 692 11.61 22.27 -0.62
CA ALA A 692 12.18 21.78 -1.88
C ALA A 692 11.29 20.66 -2.44
N LEU A 693 10.08 21.02 -2.86
CA LEU A 693 9.12 20.11 -3.48
C LEU A 693 9.13 20.29 -4.99
N ASP A 694 8.94 19.21 -5.74
CA ASP A 694 8.99 19.19 -7.20
C ASP A 694 7.59 19.10 -7.80
N GLY A 695 6.99 20.22 -8.21
CA GLY A 695 5.64 20.30 -8.77
C GLY A 695 5.48 19.83 -10.22
N ARG A 696 6.53 19.31 -10.89
CA ARG A 696 6.48 18.89 -12.31
C ARG A 696 5.38 17.88 -12.64
N SER A 697 4.91 17.10 -11.66
CA SER A 697 3.82 16.12 -11.83
C SER A 697 2.43 16.74 -11.99
N PHE A 698 2.22 17.99 -11.61
CA PHE A 698 0.90 18.61 -11.69
C PHE A 698 0.60 19.05 -13.12
N ARG A 699 0.13 18.09 -13.92
CA ARG A 699 -0.23 18.27 -15.33
C ARG A 699 -1.57 17.60 -15.60
N ALA A 700 -2.34 18.15 -16.54
CA ALA A 700 -3.61 17.58 -16.95
C ALA A 700 -3.47 16.32 -17.83
N LEU A 701 -2.29 16.11 -18.40
CA LEU A 701 -1.94 14.94 -19.21
C LEU A 701 -0.83 14.13 -18.55
N PRO A 702 -0.75 12.82 -18.82
CA PRO A 702 0.25 11.95 -18.22
C PRO A 702 1.67 12.36 -18.60
N VAL A 703 2.57 12.35 -17.62
CA VAL A 703 3.98 12.70 -17.79
C VAL A 703 4.88 11.60 -17.25
N TRP A 704 6.07 11.53 -17.75
CA TRP A 704 7.17 10.79 -17.15
C TRP A 704 8.36 11.73 -16.96
N HIS A 705 8.94 11.67 -15.78
CA HIS A 705 10.20 12.35 -15.44
C HIS A 705 11.16 11.34 -14.83
N ALA A 706 12.44 11.53 -15.06
CA ALA A 706 13.45 10.82 -14.30
C ALA A 706 13.39 11.22 -12.82
N CYS A 707 13.59 10.26 -11.92
CA CYS A 707 13.69 10.57 -10.50
C CYS A 707 14.89 11.47 -10.22
N ALA A 708 14.76 12.41 -9.28
CA ALA A 708 15.85 13.31 -8.90
C ALA A 708 17.14 12.56 -8.52
N ALA A 709 16.99 11.40 -7.87
CA ALA A 709 18.09 10.51 -7.56
C ALA A 709 18.84 10.02 -8.83
N GLN A 710 18.14 9.80 -9.94
CA GLN A 710 18.75 9.39 -11.20
C GLN A 710 19.42 10.57 -11.93
N GLU A 711 18.79 11.74 -11.90
CA GLU A 711 19.28 12.94 -12.60
C GLU A 711 20.54 13.53 -11.95
N ARG A 712 20.63 13.48 -10.61
CA ARG A 712 21.64 14.21 -9.82
C ARG A 712 22.79 13.35 -9.32
N ALA A 713 22.68 12.01 -9.42
CA ALA A 713 23.74 11.15 -8.90
C ALA A 713 25.02 11.26 -9.74
N PRO A 714 26.21 11.33 -9.08
CA PRO A 714 27.50 11.21 -9.75
C PRO A 714 27.62 9.89 -10.53
N ALA A 715 28.41 9.88 -11.61
CA ALA A 715 28.48 8.77 -12.56
C ALA A 715 28.96 7.44 -11.94
N GLU A 716 29.76 7.50 -10.86
CA GLU A 716 30.21 6.30 -10.13
C GLU A 716 29.10 5.55 -9.41
N PHE A 717 27.96 6.19 -9.15
CA PHE A 717 26.76 5.54 -8.61
C PHE A 717 25.93 5.01 -9.77
N ASP A 718 26.44 4.00 -10.43
CA ASP A 718 25.94 3.53 -11.74
C ASP A 718 24.79 2.54 -11.68
N LEU A 719 24.50 1.96 -10.49
CA LEU A 719 23.39 1.03 -10.32
C LEU A 719 22.22 1.67 -9.57
N ILE A 720 21.04 1.08 -9.75
CA ILE A 720 19.82 1.42 -9.00
C ILE A 720 19.51 0.26 -8.08
N ALA A 721 19.49 0.51 -6.77
CA ALA A 721 19.06 -0.47 -5.81
C ALA A 721 17.55 -0.67 -5.92
N VAL A 722 17.10 -1.90 -6.08
CA VAL A 722 15.69 -2.29 -6.17
C VAL A 722 15.31 -3.23 -5.04
N ASN A 723 14.13 -3.00 -4.46
CA ASN A 723 13.60 -3.78 -3.36
C ASN A 723 12.56 -4.78 -3.87
N TYR A 724 12.74 -6.08 -3.60
CA TYR A 724 11.78 -7.11 -4.01
C TYR A 724 11.34 -7.98 -2.85
N LYS A 725 10.13 -8.53 -2.94
CA LYS A 725 9.54 -9.41 -1.93
C LYS A 725 9.77 -10.87 -2.26
N LEU A 726 9.97 -11.66 -1.21
CA LEU A 726 10.02 -13.11 -1.29
C LEU A 726 8.64 -13.71 -0.96
N PRO A 727 8.22 -14.79 -1.61
CA PRO A 727 6.87 -15.35 -1.45
C PRO A 727 6.63 -15.95 -0.06
N PHE A 728 7.68 -16.34 0.65
CA PHE A 728 7.62 -16.97 1.98
C PHE A 728 7.82 -16.00 3.14
N HIS A 729 8.00 -14.68 2.91
CA HIS A 729 8.01 -13.67 3.95
C HIS A 729 6.91 -12.61 3.75
N SER A 730 6.51 -11.98 4.84
CA SER A 730 5.44 -10.98 4.85
C SER A 730 5.86 -9.73 5.60
N TYR A 731 5.98 -8.61 4.89
CA TYR A 731 6.41 -7.33 5.46
C TYR A 731 7.67 -7.50 6.32
N ASN A 732 7.72 -6.91 7.53
CA ASN A 732 8.73 -7.12 8.55
C ASN A 732 8.20 -8.01 9.72
N MET A 733 7.20 -8.87 9.44
CA MET A 733 6.46 -9.60 10.48
C MET A 733 6.92 -11.05 10.67
N THR A 734 7.55 -11.66 9.67
CA THR A 734 7.75 -13.10 9.62
C THR A 734 9.20 -13.54 9.61
N GLN A 735 10.16 -12.63 9.61
CA GLN A 735 11.60 -12.93 9.50
C GLN A 735 12.14 -13.63 10.74
N ASP A 736 11.49 -13.46 11.87
CA ASP A 736 11.75 -14.12 13.15
C ASP A 736 11.11 -15.52 13.29
N ASN A 737 10.30 -15.93 12.31
CA ASN A 737 9.71 -17.26 12.29
C ASN A 737 10.77 -18.30 11.87
N PRO A 738 11.14 -19.27 12.74
CA PRO A 738 12.24 -20.17 12.48
C PRO A 738 12.04 -21.07 11.26
N TRP A 739 10.81 -21.52 10.97
CA TRP A 739 10.53 -22.33 9.78
C TRP A 739 10.72 -21.53 8.49
N LEU A 740 10.30 -20.28 8.49
CA LEU A 740 10.48 -19.41 7.33
C LEU A 740 11.93 -18.94 7.18
N ALA A 741 12.65 -18.77 8.28
CA ALA A 741 14.07 -18.46 8.25
C ALA A 741 14.90 -19.61 7.67
N GLU A 742 14.57 -20.86 7.98
CA GLU A 742 15.21 -22.03 7.36
C GLU A 742 15.01 -22.09 5.84
N ILE A 743 13.81 -21.75 5.36
CA ILE A 743 13.56 -21.60 3.92
C ILE A 743 14.41 -20.48 3.33
N ALA A 744 14.50 -19.34 4.03
CA ALA A 744 15.29 -18.19 3.60
C ALA A 744 16.80 -18.51 3.52
N GLU A 745 17.35 -19.26 4.45
CA GLU A 745 18.75 -19.69 4.44
C GLU A 745 19.14 -20.51 3.20
N ARG A 746 18.18 -21.29 2.69
CA ARG A 746 18.37 -22.11 1.49
C ARG A 746 18.03 -21.39 0.19
N HIS A 747 17.40 -20.22 0.29
CA HIS A 747 16.98 -19.45 -0.89
C HIS A 747 18.13 -18.55 -1.38
N PRO A 748 18.53 -18.64 -2.66
CA PRO A 748 19.75 -17.99 -3.16
C PRO A 748 19.69 -16.46 -3.14
N PHE A 749 18.52 -15.86 -3.00
CA PHE A 749 18.33 -14.41 -3.08
C PHE A 749 17.83 -13.78 -1.77
N ALA A 750 17.66 -14.55 -0.69
CA ALA A 750 17.05 -14.01 0.53
C ALA A 750 17.94 -13.00 1.26
N TYR A 751 19.19 -13.34 1.50
CA TYR A 751 20.13 -12.52 2.29
C TYR A 751 21.23 -11.89 1.45
N HIS A 752 21.14 -12.03 0.12
CA HIS A 752 22.18 -11.61 -0.81
C HIS A 752 21.75 -10.37 -1.60
N VAL A 753 22.75 -9.72 -2.20
CA VAL A 753 22.52 -8.65 -3.17
C VAL A 753 22.64 -9.24 -4.57
N MET A 754 21.56 -9.23 -5.31
CA MET A 754 21.53 -9.72 -6.68
C MET A 754 22.17 -8.69 -7.62
N ILE A 755 23.13 -9.12 -8.42
CA ILE A 755 23.84 -8.29 -9.41
C ILE A 755 23.86 -9.02 -10.74
N ASN A 756 23.64 -8.29 -11.84
CA ASN A 756 23.67 -8.88 -13.19
C ASN A 756 25.07 -9.41 -13.53
N THR A 757 25.13 -10.52 -14.23
CA THR A 757 26.36 -11.21 -14.63
C THR A 757 27.33 -10.28 -15.37
N ARG A 758 26.83 -9.45 -16.32
CA ARG A 758 27.65 -8.50 -17.06
C ARG A 758 28.22 -7.39 -16.16
N THR A 759 27.39 -6.89 -15.27
CA THR A 759 27.76 -5.83 -14.33
C THR A 759 28.77 -6.34 -13.30
N ALA A 760 28.56 -7.55 -12.76
CA ALA A 760 29.47 -8.19 -11.84
C ALA A 760 30.86 -8.41 -12.49
N ALA A 761 30.91 -8.93 -13.72
CA ALA A 761 32.15 -9.10 -14.46
C ALA A 761 32.89 -7.76 -14.70
N ALA A 762 32.18 -6.70 -15.10
CA ALA A 762 32.77 -5.37 -15.31
C ALA A 762 33.36 -4.77 -14.02
N LYS A 763 32.81 -5.12 -12.85
CA LYS A 763 33.25 -4.65 -11.53
C LYS A 763 34.22 -5.62 -10.82
N GLY A 764 34.60 -6.73 -11.45
CA GLY A 764 35.46 -7.75 -10.84
C GLY A 764 34.85 -8.45 -9.63
N ILE A 765 33.49 -8.54 -9.59
CA ILE A 765 32.74 -9.17 -8.51
C ILE A 765 32.39 -10.61 -8.93
N ALA A 766 32.72 -11.56 -8.09
CA ALA A 766 32.31 -12.96 -8.22
C ALA A 766 31.10 -13.30 -7.34
N ASP A 767 30.43 -14.41 -7.65
CA ASP A 767 29.36 -14.94 -6.81
C ASP A 767 29.92 -15.31 -5.42
N GLY A 768 29.26 -14.84 -4.36
CA GLY A 768 29.70 -15.03 -2.97
C GLY A 768 30.70 -13.98 -2.44
N ASP A 769 31.14 -13.02 -3.26
CA ASP A 769 32.02 -11.96 -2.76
C ASP A 769 31.31 -11.06 -1.76
N LEU A 770 32.03 -10.60 -0.76
CA LEU A 770 31.58 -9.53 0.14
C LEU A 770 31.68 -8.20 -0.61
N ILE A 771 30.60 -7.43 -0.62
CA ILE A 771 30.49 -6.16 -1.34
C ILE A 771 30.00 -5.05 -0.43
N LEU A 772 30.38 -3.82 -0.78
CA LEU A 772 29.89 -2.57 -0.19
C LEU A 772 28.98 -1.88 -1.18
N LEU A 773 27.81 -1.48 -0.71
CA LEU A 773 26.91 -0.57 -1.41
C LEU A 773 27.04 0.80 -0.74
N GLU A 774 27.26 1.83 -1.53
CA GLU A 774 27.35 3.23 -1.09
C GLU A 774 26.33 4.07 -1.87
N THR A 775 25.74 5.07 -1.22
CA THR A 775 24.79 6.01 -1.84
C THR A 775 25.41 7.40 -1.95
N PRO A 776 24.94 8.27 -2.87
CA PRO A 776 25.46 9.64 -3.01
C PRO A 776 25.32 10.50 -1.75
N HIS A 777 24.37 10.17 -0.89
CA HIS A 777 24.10 10.90 0.37
C HIS A 777 24.84 10.30 1.59
N GLY A 778 25.75 9.34 1.38
CA GLY A 778 26.64 8.81 2.41
C GLY A 778 26.10 7.60 3.19
N ALA A 779 24.91 7.09 2.88
CA ALA A 779 24.45 5.83 3.46
C ALA A 779 25.20 4.65 2.83
N SER A 780 25.45 3.59 3.60
CA SER A 780 26.12 2.40 3.10
C SER A 780 25.58 1.12 3.72
N ALA A 781 25.78 0.00 3.02
CA ALA A 781 25.46 -1.33 3.51
C ALA A 781 26.44 -2.37 2.95
N GLN A 782 26.71 -3.41 3.73
CA GLN A 782 27.52 -4.55 3.30
C GLN A 782 26.63 -5.75 3.04
N GLY A 783 26.94 -6.53 2.02
CA GLY A 783 26.23 -7.74 1.68
C GLY A 783 27.05 -8.73 0.89
N ILE A 784 26.52 -9.90 0.65
CA ILE A 784 27.14 -10.94 -0.17
C ILE A 784 26.53 -10.87 -1.57
N ALA A 785 27.37 -10.80 -2.59
CA ALA A 785 26.93 -10.77 -3.98
C ALA A 785 26.32 -12.10 -4.42
N LYS A 786 25.16 -12.03 -5.09
CA LYS A 786 24.57 -13.13 -5.86
C LYS A 786 24.54 -12.75 -7.33
N VAL A 787 25.45 -13.33 -8.10
CA VAL A 787 25.56 -13.04 -9.53
C VAL A 787 24.52 -13.83 -10.31
N SER A 788 23.70 -13.14 -11.11
CA SER A 788 22.57 -13.74 -11.83
C SER A 788 22.21 -12.96 -13.08
N GLN A 789 21.64 -13.65 -14.07
CA GLN A 789 20.99 -13.02 -15.23
C GLN A 789 19.54 -12.59 -14.94
N CYS A 790 18.99 -12.95 -13.78
CA CYS A 790 17.62 -12.67 -13.39
C CYS A 790 17.39 -11.23 -12.90
N ILE A 791 18.26 -10.28 -13.27
CA ILE A 791 18.14 -8.87 -12.92
C ILE A 791 18.66 -7.99 -14.06
N HIS A 792 18.06 -6.82 -14.23
CA HIS A 792 18.51 -5.81 -15.19
C HIS A 792 19.97 -5.40 -14.93
N PRO A 793 20.80 -5.18 -15.96
CA PRO A 793 22.23 -4.83 -15.78
C PRO A 793 22.49 -3.57 -14.95
N GLU A 794 21.59 -2.59 -14.97
CA GLU A 794 21.71 -1.36 -14.20
C GLU A 794 21.04 -1.43 -12.82
N ALA A 795 20.67 -2.62 -12.33
CA ALA A 795 20.03 -2.78 -11.04
C ALA A 795 20.85 -3.62 -10.06
N ALA A 796 20.71 -3.31 -8.75
CA ALA A 796 21.18 -4.12 -7.63
C ALA A 796 19.96 -4.54 -6.79
N GLY A 797 19.68 -5.85 -6.72
CA GLY A 797 18.48 -6.38 -6.08
C GLY A 797 18.70 -6.71 -4.61
N ILE A 798 17.84 -6.18 -3.73
CA ILE A 798 17.87 -6.42 -2.29
C ILE A 798 16.51 -6.93 -1.84
N ALA A 799 16.47 -8.10 -1.21
CA ALA A 799 15.23 -8.65 -0.68
C ALA A 799 14.69 -7.79 0.47
N SER A 800 13.38 -7.55 0.47
CA SER A 800 12.73 -6.64 1.40
C SER A 800 12.59 -7.20 2.81
N ALA A 801 12.58 -6.28 3.79
CA ALA A 801 12.26 -6.54 5.18
C ALA A 801 13.27 -7.45 5.93
N PHE A 802 14.52 -7.42 5.53
CA PHE A 802 15.64 -7.98 6.27
C PHE A 802 16.47 -6.88 6.94
N GLY A 803 17.56 -7.27 7.63
CA GLY A 803 18.43 -6.34 8.36
C GLY A 803 17.82 -5.89 9.70
N HIS A 804 17.09 -6.79 10.37
CA HIS A 804 16.59 -6.58 11.72
C HIS A 804 17.69 -6.46 12.76
N TRP A 805 17.48 -5.62 13.79
CA TRP A 805 18.44 -5.45 14.88
C TRP A 805 17.85 -5.61 16.29
N ALA A 806 16.52 -5.69 16.43
CA ALA A 806 15.87 -5.86 17.72
C ALA A 806 16.34 -7.13 18.44
N LYS A 807 16.66 -7.00 19.74
CA LYS A 807 17.20 -8.11 20.56
C LYS A 807 16.23 -9.30 20.68
N ALA A 808 14.94 -9.02 20.83
CA ALA A 808 13.91 -10.04 20.95
C ALA A 808 13.64 -10.80 19.65
N ARG A 809 14.21 -10.37 18.52
CA ARG A 809 14.04 -11.01 17.21
C ARG A 809 15.27 -11.80 16.78
N ALA A 810 15.72 -12.69 17.65
CA ALA A 810 16.99 -13.40 17.53
C ALA A 810 17.20 -14.11 16.19
N THR A 811 16.16 -14.75 15.63
CA THR A 811 16.20 -15.43 14.32
C THR A 811 16.41 -14.47 13.15
N ALA A 812 15.85 -13.25 13.22
CA ALA A 812 15.92 -12.27 12.14
C ALA A 812 17.16 -11.34 12.25
N ARG A 813 17.68 -11.21 13.46
CA ARG A 813 18.71 -10.22 13.80
C ARG A 813 19.99 -10.43 13.00
N GLY A 814 20.50 -9.33 12.39
CA GLY A 814 21.76 -9.31 11.65
C GLY A 814 21.76 -10.06 10.32
N ARG A 815 20.58 -10.47 9.81
CA ARG A 815 20.44 -11.20 8.55
C ARG A 815 19.99 -10.29 7.42
N GLY A 816 20.72 -10.29 6.31
CA GLY A 816 20.45 -9.47 5.12
C GLY A 816 20.64 -7.97 5.34
N ILE A 817 20.12 -7.17 4.41
CA ILE A 817 20.28 -5.70 4.40
C ILE A 817 18.93 -5.03 4.66
N HIS A 818 18.93 -4.00 5.50
CA HIS A 818 17.79 -3.10 5.65
C HIS A 818 17.78 -2.08 4.50
N PHE A 819 17.02 -2.36 3.45
CA PHE A 819 16.96 -1.52 2.24
C PHE A 819 16.62 -0.06 2.56
N ASN A 820 15.67 0.18 3.47
CA ASN A 820 15.20 1.52 3.78
C ASN A 820 16.25 2.41 4.47
N SER A 821 17.35 1.82 4.99
CA SER A 821 18.51 2.58 5.48
C SER A 821 19.31 3.25 4.37
N LEU A 822 19.14 2.80 3.11
CA LEU A 822 19.78 3.39 1.94
C LEU A 822 18.93 4.51 1.32
N VAL A 823 17.67 4.68 1.74
CA VAL A 823 16.75 5.67 1.19
C VAL A 823 16.81 6.95 2.00
N PRO A 824 17.12 8.11 1.39
CA PRO A 824 17.16 9.37 2.12
C PRO A 824 15.78 9.90 2.45
N TYR A 825 15.68 10.65 3.53
CA TYR A 825 14.51 11.45 3.87
C TYR A 825 14.64 12.84 3.24
N ASP A 826 14.32 12.95 1.94
CA ASP A 826 14.54 14.15 1.14
C ASP A 826 13.25 14.57 0.41
N LEU A 827 12.75 15.76 0.71
CA LEU A 827 11.55 16.30 0.08
C LEU A 827 11.67 16.49 -1.43
N SER A 828 12.88 16.75 -1.93
CA SER A 828 13.11 16.88 -3.38
C SER A 828 13.02 15.55 -4.14
N GLN A 829 12.88 14.44 -3.41
CA GLN A 829 12.83 13.07 -3.93
C GLN A 829 11.52 12.34 -3.57
N ILE A 830 10.50 13.04 -3.07
CA ILE A 830 9.19 12.42 -2.84
C ILE A 830 8.30 12.52 -4.09
N ASP A 831 7.31 11.64 -4.19
CA ASP A 831 6.19 11.88 -5.12
C ASP A 831 5.40 13.10 -4.63
N PRO A 832 5.38 14.22 -5.35
CA PRO A 832 4.81 15.47 -4.86
C PRO A 832 3.29 15.40 -4.70
N MET A 833 2.63 14.54 -5.46
CA MET A 833 1.18 14.38 -5.39
C MET A 833 0.76 13.63 -4.11
N ALA A 834 1.42 12.52 -3.80
CA ALA A 834 1.07 11.65 -2.69
C ALA A 834 1.99 11.81 -1.46
N GLY A 835 3.14 12.45 -1.59
CA GLY A 835 4.11 12.65 -0.51
C GLY A 835 4.84 11.38 -0.10
N LEU A 836 4.97 10.41 -1.00
CA LEU A 836 5.63 9.14 -0.71
C LEU A 836 7.11 9.16 -1.12
N MET A 837 7.95 8.48 -0.33
CA MET A 837 9.39 8.44 -0.54
C MET A 837 9.76 7.71 -1.84
N ASP A 838 10.83 8.15 -2.48
CA ASP A 838 11.39 7.51 -3.66
C ASP A 838 12.26 6.32 -3.27
N ALA A 839 11.86 5.12 -3.69
CA ALA A 839 12.67 3.92 -3.54
C ALA A 839 13.69 3.74 -4.67
N CYS A 840 13.85 4.70 -5.57
CA CYS A 840 14.87 4.72 -6.62
C CYS A 840 16.18 5.22 -6.04
N VAL A 841 16.97 4.33 -5.47
CA VAL A 841 18.24 4.68 -4.81
C VAL A 841 19.41 4.36 -5.72
N LYS A 842 20.19 5.37 -6.11
CA LYS A 842 21.46 5.15 -6.83
C LYS A 842 22.51 4.63 -5.89
N VAL A 843 23.24 3.61 -6.32
CA VAL A 843 24.31 2.99 -5.54
C VAL A 843 25.55 2.75 -6.37
N LYS A 844 26.70 2.92 -5.73
CA LYS A 844 27.99 2.39 -6.17
C LYS A 844 28.22 1.06 -5.47
N VAL A 845 28.58 0.03 -6.21
CA VAL A 845 28.88 -1.29 -5.66
C VAL A 845 30.34 -1.62 -5.91
N SER A 846 31.07 -1.96 -4.83
CA SER A 846 32.48 -2.33 -4.86
C SER A 846 32.74 -3.62 -4.08
N LYS A 847 33.74 -4.38 -4.53
CA LYS A 847 34.21 -5.58 -3.83
C LYS A 847 35.00 -5.17 -2.61
N LEU A 848 34.71 -5.78 -1.48
CA LEU A 848 35.55 -5.66 -0.26
C LEU A 848 36.63 -6.74 -0.21
N PRO A 849 37.80 -6.44 0.39
CA PRO A 849 38.84 -7.45 0.63
C PRO A 849 38.28 -8.62 1.45
N SER A 850 38.63 -9.83 1.08
CA SER A 850 38.26 -11.02 1.84
C SER A 850 38.91 -10.98 3.24
N ARG A 851 38.18 -10.58 4.27
CA ARG A 851 38.54 -10.87 5.66
C ARG A 851 38.13 -12.32 5.94
N GLY A 852 38.97 -13.04 6.73
CA GLY A 852 38.74 -14.46 7.04
C GLY A 852 37.31 -14.74 7.46
N ARG A 853 36.74 -15.88 7.01
CA ARG A 853 35.32 -16.26 6.96
C ARG A 853 34.52 -16.25 8.28
N HIS A 854 35.00 -15.76 9.39
CA HIS A 854 34.40 -15.95 10.73
C HIS A 854 33.89 -14.71 11.46
N GLU A 855 34.08 -13.48 10.95
CA GLU A 855 33.62 -12.26 11.69
C GLU A 855 32.67 -11.31 10.97
N ALA A 856 32.11 -11.63 9.83
CA ALA A 856 31.56 -10.62 8.88
C ALA A 856 30.03 -10.58 8.72
N VAL A 857 29.21 -11.14 9.58
CA VAL A 857 27.72 -11.10 9.37
C VAL A 857 26.96 -10.50 10.56
N GLY A 858 27.59 -9.71 11.40
CA GLY A 858 26.94 -9.21 12.62
C GLY A 858 27.03 -7.72 12.95
N SER A 859 27.66 -6.85 12.16
CA SER A 859 28.01 -5.51 12.67
C SER A 859 27.70 -4.29 11.78
N ALA A 860 26.74 -4.33 10.87
CA ALA A 860 26.46 -3.15 10.02
C ALA A 860 25.65 -2.03 10.70
N LEU A 861 25.15 -2.21 11.92
CA LEU A 861 24.46 -1.15 12.69
C LEU A 861 25.04 -0.96 14.11
N GLY A 862 26.08 -1.67 14.48
CA GLY A 862 26.61 -1.70 15.87
C GLY A 862 27.92 -0.97 16.11
N GLY A 863 28.53 -0.29 15.17
CA GLY A 863 29.80 0.38 15.42
C GLY A 863 30.12 1.43 14.35
N SER A 864 30.16 2.67 14.73
CA SER A 864 30.76 3.86 14.15
C SER A 864 29.93 4.80 13.26
N ALA A 865 28.84 4.38 12.61
CA ALA A 865 28.05 5.32 11.79
C ALA A 865 26.97 6.11 12.55
N LEU A 866 26.71 5.79 13.83
CA LEU A 866 25.72 6.49 14.66
C LEU A 866 26.35 7.29 15.82
N ALA A 867 27.65 7.27 15.97
CA ALA A 867 28.32 7.87 17.14
C ALA A 867 28.88 9.28 16.93
N GLU A 868 29.08 9.75 15.71
CA GLU A 868 29.53 11.14 15.49
C GLU A 868 29.03 11.63 14.11
N ILE A 869 27.91 12.34 14.10
CA ILE A 869 27.59 13.30 13.04
C ILE A 869 28.24 14.62 13.44
N PRO A 870 29.25 15.11 12.70
CA PRO A 870 29.79 16.43 12.95
C PRO A 870 28.69 17.49 12.69
N ASP A 871 28.59 18.42 13.59
CA ASP A 871 27.79 19.64 13.51
C ASP A 871 28.09 20.39 12.18
N ARG A 872 27.36 20.09 11.12
CA ARG A 872 27.34 20.85 9.87
C ARG A 872 26.11 21.75 9.82
N GLU A 873 25.92 22.51 10.87
CA GLU A 873 25.16 23.75 10.81
C GLU A 873 26.14 24.92 10.80
N ARG A 874 26.36 25.44 9.65
CA ARG A 874 26.57 26.85 9.29
C ARG A 874 27.13 26.96 7.88
N ARG A 875 26.22 27.06 6.90
CA ARG A 875 26.35 27.93 5.72
C ARG A 875 25.25 27.63 4.70
N SER A 876 24.45 28.69 4.52
CA SER A 876 23.43 29.05 3.52
C SER A 876 22.21 28.17 3.37
#